data_46ec1bbb97cb0af2b20bce6eb5f12ca9
#
_entry.id   46ec1bbb97cb0af2b20bce6eb5f12ca9
#
_cell.length_a   1.000
_cell.length_b   1.000
_cell.length_c   1.000
_cell.angle_alpha   90.00
_cell.angle_beta   90.00
_cell.angle_gamma   90.00
#
_symmetry.space_group_name_H-M   'P 1'
#
loop_
_entity.id
_entity.type
_entity.pdbx_description
1 polymer ?
#
loop_
_entity_poly.entity_id
_entity_poly.type
_entity_poly.pdbx_seq_one_letter_code
_entity_poly.pdbx_strand_id
1 'polypeptide(L)'
;MPYDIKKSEKAWVDFWQRERIFQYNFNSEKPTFSIDVPPRYASGRLHIGHSFHYTHMDFVARYKRLRGFEVFFPLCFDVNGMPIEVNVEKKYKIRMKDYKREEFNKLCEQFANENINGMIEQFNILGVSLDQSLYYRTDAEYYRKITQITFLELLERNLAYRALHPVNWCPRCETALAESEIVYEERDVLLNDIIFKGDNFEITISTTRPELLPACLAIAVNPNDERYKHLIGKEVEVPLFDKKVKIIGDENVLMDFGTGAEMVCSVGDKDDLKMIYSHGLPFLKSLDERGRLTSIAGKFAGLDADEAKKAILEDLKNSGFLISQKKIKHNVGTCWRCGHSLEFLQKEQWFIKTLDFKEELIKAARQIKWYPEFMRVRLEEWINSLSWDWVISRQRYFATPIPVWYCKNGHIIPAKKDQCYVDPLIDKPPVEKCPICNENLEPSDEVFDTWMDSSISPMFLAFYARDPKLFEKLYPLSFRPQGQDIIRTWAFYTILRSKLLTGKIPWYEIMVDGNIMAPDGRPMHASWGNVIDPLVLIDKYGADPFRYFTSQCSLGEDTPFKERDMVRGQRFINKIYNIVNFLIFANGIERTEDKLRPVDHWINQRLSQTIRESTLYMDQYSFDKAMKIIEDFVWHDLADNYIEVVKHRISGKETFKNLYNTILKSIIMLSPMLPFITEDSYQRVFRDKEGKKSIQHLSWPEPSEYDENQSKIGESTIEAISILRSEKAALKIPLNQEVENAIIVPKGSEEFDLEEIMGTLNIKNISILKENFKTEIVDIKLSANGYKKFKGDSNEILKLVRENPSLLKERTIKGYTLEEGDFEIVEENSFNGKKIKCGKHCCASIYV
;
A
#
# COMPACT_ATOMS: atom_id res chain seq x y z
N MET A 1 -28.16 13.35 23.68
CA MET A 1 -28.42 12.20 22.82
C MET A 1 -27.05 11.64 22.40
N PRO A 2 -26.90 10.34 22.22
CA PRO A 2 -25.66 9.79 21.70
C PRO A 2 -25.40 10.32 20.27
N TYR A 3 -24.13 10.35 19.86
CA TYR A 3 -23.72 10.78 18.52
C TYR A 3 -24.26 9.80 17.48
N ASP A 4 -25.09 10.28 16.55
CA ASP A 4 -25.59 9.49 15.43
C ASP A 4 -24.58 9.57 14.27
N ILE A 5 -23.64 8.63 14.27
CA ILE A 5 -22.53 8.58 13.33
C ILE A 5 -23.03 8.58 11.87
N LYS A 6 -23.96 7.68 11.51
CA LYS A 6 -24.44 7.51 10.14
C LYS A 6 -25.11 8.76 9.57
N LYS A 7 -25.99 9.36 10.35
CA LYS A 7 -26.70 10.58 9.93
C LYS A 7 -25.73 11.75 9.76
N SER A 8 -24.77 11.86 10.65
CA SER A 8 -23.78 12.93 10.62
C SER A 8 -22.84 12.76 9.43
N GLU A 9 -22.28 11.57 9.19
CA GLU A 9 -21.36 11.30 8.09
C GLU A 9 -21.98 11.63 6.73
N LYS A 10 -23.21 11.21 6.47
CA LYS A 10 -23.92 11.53 5.23
C LYS A 10 -24.12 13.05 5.05
N ALA A 11 -24.50 13.75 6.11
CA ALA A 11 -24.74 15.19 6.06
C ALA A 11 -23.44 15.97 5.73
N TRP A 12 -22.28 15.51 6.23
CA TRP A 12 -21.00 16.15 5.94
C TRP A 12 -20.49 15.87 4.54
N VAL A 13 -20.72 14.67 3.99
CA VAL A 13 -20.44 14.40 2.56
C VAL A 13 -21.22 15.35 1.67
N ASP A 14 -22.54 15.47 1.88
CA ASP A 14 -23.40 16.37 1.12
C ASP A 14 -22.95 17.84 1.26
N PHE A 15 -22.52 18.24 2.45
CA PHE A 15 -21.98 19.57 2.72
C PHE A 15 -20.70 19.84 1.93
N TRP A 16 -19.69 18.94 2.01
CA TRP A 16 -18.41 19.12 1.34
C TRP A 16 -18.56 19.20 -0.18
N GLN A 17 -19.45 18.41 -0.75
CA GLN A 17 -19.74 18.44 -2.20
C GLN A 17 -20.44 19.74 -2.59
N ARG A 18 -21.51 20.13 -1.90
CA ARG A 18 -22.27 21.36 -2.19
C ARG A 18 -21.39 22.61 -2.07
N GLU A 19 -20.58 22.71 -1.03
CA GLU A 19 -19.71 23.85 -0.76
C GLU A 19 -18.36 23.77 -1.52
N ARG A 20 -18.11 22.67 -2.26
CA ARG A 20 -16.89 22.43 -3.05
C ARG A 20 -15.62 22.59 -2.21
N ILE A 21 -15.61 22.05 -0.98
CA ILE A 21 -14.55 22.26 0.02
C ILE A 21 -13.17 21.81 -0.49
N PHE A 22 -13.10 20.79 -1.35
CA PHE A 22 -11.85 20.16 -1.80
C PHE A 22 -11.47 20.53 -3.24
N GLN A 23 -12.22 21.46 -3.88
CA GLN A 23 -11.96 21.84 -5.26
C GLN A 23 -10.62 22.58 -5.38
N TYR A 24 -9.77 22.15 -6.32
CA TYR A 24 -8.50 22.78 -6.62
C TYR A 24 -8.70 24.13 -7.32
N ASN A 25 -7.96 25.12 -6.87
CA ASN A 25 -7.99 26.44 -7.48
C ASN A 25 -6.73 26.69 -8.31
N PHE A 26 -6.86 26.63 -9.64
CA PHE A 26 -5.74 26.88 -10.58
C PHE A 26 -5.13 28.29 -10.46
N ASN A 27 -5.86 29.26 -9.93
CA ASN A 27 -5.44 30.65 -9.72
C ASN A 27 -4.91 30.91 -8.30
N SER A 28 -4.76 29.87 -7.47
CA SER A 28 -4.23 30.00 -6.13
C SER A 28 -2.75 30.37 -6.16
N GLU A 29 -2.34 31.30 -5.28
CA GLU A 29 -0.94 31.67 -5.03
C GLU A 29 -0.24 30.71 -4.06
N LYS A 30 -1.00 29.81 -3.41
CA LYS A 30 -0.44 28.80 -2.52
C LYS A 30 0.44 27.82 -3.29
N PRO A 31 1.48 27.25 -2.66
CA PRO A 31 2.23 26.18 -3.26
C PRO A 31 1.33 24.97 -3.55
N THR A 32 1.47 24.39 -4.73
CA THR A 32 0.69 23.23 -5.13
C THR A 32 1.29 21.96 -4.54
N PHE A 33 0.45 21.08 -3.98
CA PHE A 33 0.79 19.70 -3.64
C PHE A 33 -0.04 18.77 -4.55
N SER A 34 0.61 18.20 -5.55
CA SER A 34 -0.04 17.38 -6.58
C SER A 34 0.13 15.90 -6.29
N ILE A 35 -1.00 15.17 -6.31
CA ILE A 35 -1.08 13.74 -6.01
C ILE A 35 -1.35 12.97 -7.30
N ASP A 36 -0.44 12.07 -7.68
CA ASP A 36 -0.66 11.09 -8.74
C ASP A 36 -1.42 9.88 -8.18
N VAL A 37 -2.73 9.98 -8.20
CA VAL A 37 -3.63 8.93 -7.68
C VAL A 37 -3.55 7.69 -8.56
N PRO A 38 -3.43 6.47 -7.99
CA PRO A 38 -3.54 5.25 -8.77
C PRO A 38 -4.94 5.13 -9.39
N PRO A 39 -5.06 5.24 -10.73
CA PRO A 39 -6.35 5.11 -11.38
C PRO A 39 -6.91 3.71 -11.10
N ARG A 40 -8.03 3.64 -10.42
CA ARG A 40 -8.61 2.36 -10.03
C ARG A 40 -9.21 1.65 -11.24
N TYR A 41 -8.90 0.36 -11.43
CA TYR A 41 -9.58 -0.44 -12.46
C TYR A 41 -11.09 -0.48 -12.22
N ALA A 42 -11.86 -0.12 -13.24
CA ALA A 42 -13.33 -0.14 -13.22
C ALA A 42 -13.89 -1.58 -13.31
N SER A 43 -13.30 -2.53 -12.59
CA SER A 43 -13.56 -3.97 -12.69
C SER A 43 -14.31 -4.57 -11.49
N GLY A 44 -14.74 -3.75 -10.53
CA GLY A 44 -15.47 -4.18 -9.34
C GLY A 44 -15.51 -3.09 -8.27
N ARG A 45 -16.14 -3.38 -7.14
CA ARG A 45 -16.20 -2.49 -5.99
C ARG A 45 -14.85 -2.41 -5.26
N LEU A 46 -14.66 -1.38 -4.43
CA LEU A 46 -13.52 -1.28 -3.55
C LEU A 46 -13.62 -2.37 -2.48
N HIS A 47 -12.56 -3.17 -2.34
CA HIS A 47 -12.37 -4.06 -1.20
C HIS A 47 -11.63 -3.35 -0.07
N ILE A 48 -11.51 -3.97 1.10
CA ILE A 48 -10.90 -3.36 2.29
C ILE A 48 -9.50 -2.80 2.03
N GLY A 49 -8.65 -3.49 1.26
CA GLY A 49 -7.31 -3.01 0.90
C GLY A 49 -7.34 -1.71 0.09
N HIS A 50 -8.26 -1.58 -0.88
CA HIS A 50 -8.43 -0.33 -1.63
C HIS A 50 -8.92 0.80 -0.73
N SER A 51 -9.95 0.54 0.10
CA SER A 51 -10.48 1.52 1.05
C SER A 51 -9.41 2.01 2.01
N PHE A 52 -8.53 1.11 2.45
CA PHE A 52 -7.35 1.40 3.26
C PHE A 52 -6.38 2.34 2.54
N HIS A 53 -5.93 2.02 1.32
CA HIS A 53 -4.99 2.84 0.55
C HIS A 53 -5.54 4.25 0.29
N TYR A 54 -6.79 4.36 -0.19
CA TYR A 54 -7.38 5.67 -0.45
C TYR A 54 -7.58 6.50 0.83
N THR A 55 -7.78 5.84 1.97
CA THR A 55 -7.85 6.52 3.27
C THR A 55 -6.49 7.10 3.68
N HIS A 56 -5.38 6.37 3.49
CA HIS A 56 -4.03 6.90 3.73
C HIS A 56 -3.67 8.06 2.80
N MET A 57 -4.05 7.97 1.51
CA MET A 57 -3.88 9.09 0.56
C MET A 57 -4.62 10.34 1.04
N ASP A 58 -5.84 10.16 1.55
CA ASP A 58 -6.67 11.25 2.05
C ASP A 58 -6.10 11.88 3.33
N PHE A 59 -5.44 11.11 4.20
CA PHE A 59 -4.72 11.66 5.36
C PHE A 59 -3.68 12.68 4.91
N VAL A 60 -2.88 12.32 3.90
CA VAL A 60 -1.88 13.22 3.31
C VAL A 60 -2.54 14.45 2.70
N ALA A 61 -3.57 14.27 1.88
CA ALA A 61 -4.25 15.37 1.20
C ALA A 61 -4.82 16.39 2.20
N ARG A 62 -5.52 15.91 3.24
CA ARG A 62 -6.08 16.77 4.30
C ARG A 62 -5.00 17.46 5.13
N TYR A 63 -3.96 16.73 5.51
CA TYR A 63 -2.83 17.31 6.24
C TYR A 63 -2.13 18.41 5.44
N LYS A 64 -1.85 18.18 4.16
CA LYS A 64 -1.20 19.18 3.30
C LYS A 64 -2.05 20.44 3.09
N ARG A 65 -3.40 20.32 3.03
CA ARG A 65 -4.30 21.49 3.04
C ARG A 65 -4.14 22.32 4.32
N LEU A 66 -4.12 21.67 5.46
CA LEU A 66 -3.89 22.34 6.76
C LEU A 66 -2.48 22.97 6.86
N ARG A 67 -1.48 22.43 6.14
CA ARG A 67 -0.13 22.98 6.01
C ARG A 67 -0.03 24.12 4.98
N GLY A 68 -1.15 24.56 4.44
CA GLY A 68 -1.23 25.73 3.58
C GLY A 68 -0.99 25.46 2.08
N PHE A 69 -0.97 24.20 1.65
CA PHE A 69 -0.88 23.85 0.23
C PHE A 69 -2.24 23.93 -0.47
N GLU A 70 -2.22 24.26 -1.75
CA GLU A 70 -3.32 24.00 -2.67
C GLU A 70 -3.17 22.57 -3.18
N VAL A 71 -4.10 21.66 -2.81
CA VAL A 71 -3.95 20.24 -3.05
C VAL A 71 -4.68 19.80 -4.31
N PHE A 72 -3.91 19.33 -5.30
CA PHE A 72 -4.40 18.76 -6.55
C PHE A 72 -4.61 17.23 -6.35
N PHE A 73 -5.86 16.81 -6.08
CA PHE A 73 -6.20 15.43 -5.73
C PHE A 73 -7.35 14.92 -6.62
N PRO A 74 -7.06 14.44 -7.85
CA PRO A 74 -8.08 14.10 -8.84
C PRO A 74 -8.81 12.80 -8.56
N LEU A 75 -10.07 12.71 -8.98
CA LEU A 75 -10.80 11.45 -9.10
C LEU A 75 -10.48 10.80 -10.44
N CYS A 76 -10.08 9.52 -10.45
CA CYS A 76 -9.67 8.86 -11.68
C CYS A 76 -9.96 7.36 -11.71
N PHE A 77 -10.14 6.83 -12.94
CA PHE A 77 -10.35 5.41 -13.19
C PHE A 77 -9.53 4.91 -14.38
N ASP A 78 -8.99 3.70 -14.24
CA ASP A 78 -8.43 2.93 -15.34
C ASP A 78 -9.50 2.04 -15.94
N VAL A 79 -9.80 2.26 -17.20
CA VAL A 79 -10.93 1.64 -17.90
C VAL A 79 -10.50 0.83 -19.13
N ASN A 80 -9.20 0.68 -19.34
CA ASN A 80 -8.66 -0.02 -20.50
C ASN A 80 -8.23 -1.47 -20.19
N GLY A 81 -8.27 -2.30 -21.24
CA GLY A 81 -7.56 -3.56 -21.37
C GLY A 81 -8.15 -4.75 -20.62
N MET A 82 -7.32 -5.77 -20.47
CA MET A 82 -7.68 -7.09 -19.93
C MET A 82 -8.41 -7.06 -18.57
N PRO A 83 -8.16 -6.13 -17.63
CA PRO A 83 -8.89 -6.08 -16.37
C PRO A 83 -10.41 -5.95 -16.54
N ILE A 84 -10.84 -5.21 -17.55
CA ILE A 84 -12.27 -5.02 -17.86
C ILE A 84 -12.78 -6.20 -18.72
N GLU A 85 -12.09 -6.50 -19.81
CA GLU A 85 -12.50 -7.49 -20.80
C GLU A 85 -12.69 -8.89 -20.20
N VAL A 86 -11.72 -9.39 -19.41
CA VAL A 86 -11.82 -10.71 -18.76
C VAL A 86 -12.97 -10.79 -17.77
N ASN A 87 -13.31 -9.68 -17.07
CA ASN A 87 -14.46 -9.66 -16.19
C ASN A 87 -15.78 -9.61 -16.95
N VAL A 88 -15.83 -8.93 -18.11
CA VAL A 88 -16.97 -8.96 -19.03
C VAL A 88 -17.19 -10.38 -19.57
N GLU A 89 -16.13 -11.03 -20.05
CA GLU A 89 -16.18 -12.43 -20.49
C GLU A 89 -16.73 -13.36 -19.39
N LYS A 90 -16.27 -13.20 -18.15
CA LYS A 90 -16.75 -13.97 -17.00
C LYS A 90 -18.21 -13.68 -16.65
N LYS A 91 -18.60 -12.37 -16.57
CA LYS A 91 -19.96 -11.93 -16.19
C LYS A 91 -21.01 -12.44 -17.17
N TYR A 92 -20.72 -12.34 -18.48
CA TYR A 92 -21.68 -12.70 -19.53
C TYR A 92 -21.46 -14.12 -20.08
N LYS A 93 -20.41 -14.86 -19.62
CA LYS A 93 -20.01 -16.20 -20.09
C LYS A 93 -19.79 -16.25 -21.61
N ILE A 94 -19.09 -15.28 -22.14
CA ILE A 94 -18.75 -15.09 -23.55
C ILE A 94 -17.24 -15.11 -23.76
N ARG A 95 -16.80 -15.21 -25.01
CA ARG A 95 -15.43 -14.95 -25.44
C ARG A 95 -15.41 -13.72 -26.33
N MET A 96 -14.44 -12.84 -26.13
CA MET A 96 -14.26 -11.61 -26.90
C MET A 96 -14.28 -11.87 -28.42
N LYS A 97 -13.57 -12.91 -28.89
CA LYS A 97 -13.43 -13.21 -30.32
C LYS A 97 -14.69 -13.75 -31.01
N ASP A 98 -15.72 -14.10 -30.22
CA ASP A 98 -17.02 -14.51 -30.76
C ASP A 98 -17.91 -13.30 -31.11
N TYR A 99 -17.45 -12.09 -30.80
CA TYR A 99 -18.18 -10.84 -31.01
C TYR A 99 -17.42 -9.89 -31.96
N LYS A 100 -18.16 -9.00 -32.63
CA LYS A 100 -17.54 -7.87 -33.30
C LYS A 100 -16.95 -6.92 -32.25
N ARG A 101 -15.81 -6.31 -32.58
CA ARG A 101 -15.08 -5.39 -31.68
C ARG A 101 -15.99 -4.31 -31.08
N GLU A 102 -16.81 -3.69 -31.92
CA GLU A 102 -17.73 -2.63 -31.49
C GLU A 102 -18.78 -3.11 -30.46
N GLU A 103 -19.33 -4.31 -30.67
CA GLU A 103 -20.34 -4.91 -29.78
C GLU A 103 -19.73 -5.27 -28.42
N PHE A 104 -18.52 -5.86 -28.46
CA PHE A 104 -17.81 -6.21 -27.24
C PHE A 104 -17.37 -4.98 -26.45
N ASN A 105 -16.88 -3.93 -27.12
CA ASN A 105 -16.50 -2.66 -26.49
C ASN A 105 -17.67 -1.99 -25.79
N LYS A 106 -18.89 -2.01 -26.36
CA LYS A 106 -20.11 -1.50 -25.70
C LYS A 106 -20.41 -2.25 -24.38
N LEU A 107 -20.22 -3.57 -24.35
CA LEU A 107 -20.39 -4.36 -23.12
C LEU A 107 -19.33 -3.96 -22.07
N CYS A 108 -18.08 -3.71 -22.48
CA CYS A 108 -17.01 -3.26 -21.61
C CYS A 108 -17.30 -1.87 -21.03
N GLU A 109 -17.77 -0.93 -21.85
CA GLU A 109 -18.15 0.43 -21.41
C GLU A 109 -19.29 0.40 -20.40
N GLN A 110 -20.35 -0.39 -20.67
CA GLN A 110 -21.48 -0.54 -19.75
C GLN A 110 -21.01 -1.11 -18.41
N PHE A 111 -20.21 -2.18 -18.44
CA PHE A 111 -19.67 -2.82 -17.24
C PHE A 111 -18.82 -1.86 -16.42
N ALA A 112 -17.95 -1.09 -17.09
CA ALA A 112 -17.08 -0.11 -16.43
C ALA A 112 -17.90 1.01 -15.77
N ASN A 113 -18.90 1.56 -16.46
CA ASN A 113 -19.76 2.63 -15.95
C ASN A 113 -20.54 2.21 -14.70
N GLU A 114 -21.08 0.99 -14.68
CA GLU A 114 -21.75 0.43 -13.48
C GLU A 114 -20.81 0.39 -12.27
N ASN A 115 -19.56 -0.07 -12.47
CA ASN A 115 -18.58 -0.15 -11.39
C ASN A 115 -18.04 1.22 -10.94
N ILE A 116 -17.81 2.15 -11.87
CA ILE A 116 -17.36 3.52 -11.55
C ILE A 116 -18.35 4.21 -10.61
N ASN A 117 -19.65 4.17 -10.93
CA ASN A 117 -20.68 4.78 -10.10
C ASN A 117 -20.68 4.20 -8.66
N GLY A 118 -20.56 2.88 -8.54
CA GLY A 118 -20.48 2.23 -7.23
C GLY A 118 -19.20 2.61 -6.45
N MET A 119 -18.06 2.79 -7.12
CA MET A 119 -16.82 3.23 -6.47
C MET A 119 -16.86 4.69 -6.03
N ILE A 120 -17.48 5.59 -6.83
CA ILE A 120 -17.67 6.99 -6.44
C ILE A 120 -18.49 7.08 -5.15
N GLU A 121 -19.57 6.29 -5.06
CA GLU A 121 -20.37 6.20 -3.83
C GLU A 121 -19.53 5.72 -2.64
N GLN A 122 -18.67 4.70 -2.84
CA GLN A 122 -17.79 4.20 -1.79
C GLN A 122 -16.75 5.23 -1.35
N PHE A 123 -16.15 6.00 -2.27
CA PHE A 123 -15.24 7.11 -1.92
C PHE A 123 -15.96 8.18 -1.09
N ASN A 124 -17.19 8.52 -1.45
CA ASN A 124 -18.00 9.47 -0.70
C ASN A 124 -18.31 8.94 0.72
N ILE A 125 -18.72 7.68 0.85
CA ILE A 125 -18.99 7.06 2.16
C ILE A 125 -17.74 7.05 3.04
N LEU A 126 -16.55 6.77 2.48
CA LEU A 126 -15.28 6.83 3.19
C LEU A 126 -14.84 8.25 3.54
N GLY A 127 -15.47 9.27 2.97
CA GLY A 127 -15.10 10.67 3.15
C GLY A 127 -13.78 11.04 2.49
N VAL A 128 -13.38 10.38 1.40
CA VAL A 128 -12.15 10.70 0.67
C VAL A 128 -12.30 12.04 -0.04
N SER A 129 -11.35 12.96 0.18
CA SER A 129 -11.43 14.36 -0.28
C SER A 129 -10.94 14.57 -1.72
N LEU A 130 -11.32 13.64 -2.64
CA LEU A 130 -11.05 13.74 -4.06
C LEU A 130 -11.77 14.93 -4.69
N ASP A 131 -11.09 15.65 -5.57
CA ASP A 131 -11.70 16.70 -6.37
C ASP A 131 -12.38 16.10 -7.59
N GLN A 132 -13.71 16.01 -7.54
CA GLN A 132 -14.52 15.47 -8.64
C GLN A 132 -14.52 16.37 -9.89
N SER A 133 -14.13 17.65 -9.77
CA SER A 133 -14.00 18.54 -10.94
C SER A 133 -12.76 18.23 -11.78
N LEU A 134 -11.80 17.49 -11.20
CA LEU A 134 -10.59 16.99 -11.86
C LEU A 134 -10.76 15.53 -12.34
N TYR A 135 -11.98 15.09 -12.58
CA TYR A 135 -12.30 13.74 -13.03
C TYR A 135 -11.66 13.40 -14.38
N TYR A 136 -11.01 12.24 -14.44
CA TYR A 136 -10.58 11.66 -15.71
C TYR A 136 -10.67 10.14 -15.73
N ARG A 137 -10.72 9.59 -16.94
CA ARG A 137 -10.69 8.14 -17.19
C ARG A 137 -9.82 7.82 -18.39
N THR A 138 -9.13 6.68 -18.35
CA THR A 138 -8.10 6.33 -19.33
C THR A 138 -8.65 5.92 -20.68
N ASP A 139 -9.92 5.53 -20.80
CA ASP A 139 -10.60 5.18 -22.05
C ASP A 139 -11.17 6.38 -22.82
N ALA A 140 -11.14 7.58 -22.23
CA ALA A 140 -11.61 8.78 -22.91
C ALA A 140 -10.64 9.22 -24.02
N GLU A 141 -11.19 9.72 -25.14
CA GLU A 141 -10.39 10.15 -26.30
C GLU A 141 -9.31 11.18 -25.93
N TYR A 142 -9.62 12.13 -25.05
CA TYR A 142 -8.67 13.14 -24.60
C TYR A 142 -7.47 12.54 -23.85
N TYR A 143 -7.64 11.39 -23.19
CA TYR A 143 -6.57 10.69 -22.51
C TYR A 143 -5.79 9.79 -23.47
N ARG A 144 -6.50 8.96 -24.26
CA ARG A 144 -5.94 8.08 -25.30
C ARG A 144 -5.09 8.86 -26.31
N LYS A 145 -5.49 10.10 -26.63
CA LYS A 145 -4.70 11.03 -27.45
C LYS A 145 -3.30 11.22 -26.89
N ILE A 146 -3.16 11.45 -25.60
CA ILE A 146 -1.84 11.68 -24.96
C ILE A 146 -1.03 10.37 -24.93
N THR A 147 -1.67 9.22 -24.67
CA THR A 147 -1.02 7.91 -24.79
C THR A 147 -0.41 7.71 -26.18
N GLN A 148 -1.19 7.98 -27.23
CA GLN A 148 -0.72 7.85 -28.62
C GLN A 148 0.39 8.86 -28.97
N ILE A 149 0.26 10.11 -28.59
CA ILE A 149 1.30 11.14 -28.81
C ILE A 149 2.62 10.71 -28.17
N THR A 150 2.57 10.24 -26.91
CA THR A 150 3.79 9.80 -26.20
C THR A 150 4.41 8.54 -26.80
N PHE A 151 3.61 7.64 -27.38
CA PHE A 151 4.12 6.49 -28.15
C PHE A 151 4.82 6.96 -29.44
N LEU A 152 4.20 7.87 -30.20
CA LEU A 152 4.78 8.41 -31.43
C LEU A 152 6.12 9.11 -31.15
N GLU A 153 6.24 9.81 -30.04
CA GLU A 153 7.49 10.44 -29.63
C GLU A 153 8.59 9.42 -29.28
N LEU A 154 8.23 8.30 -28.64
CA LEU A 154 9.19 7.20 -28.42
C LEU A 154 9.59 6.54 -29.73
N LEU A 155 8.67 6.38 -30.67
CA LEU A 155 8.94 5.82 -32.00
C LEU A 155 9.89 6.72 -32.80
N GLU A 156 9.64 8.04 -32.83
CA GLU A 156 10.52 9.03 -33.48
C GLU A 156 11.96 9.02 -32.92
N ARG A 157 12.11 8.69 -31.64
CA ARG A 157 13.41 8.59 -30.95
C ARG A 157 14.04 7.19 -31.04
N ASN A 158 13.46 6.26 -31.79
CA ASN A 158 13.87 4.84 -31.85
C ASN A 158 13.90 4.14 -30.49
N LEU A 159 13.05 4.56 -29.56
CA LEU A 159 12.86 3.96 -28.23
C LEU A 159 11.67 2.99 -28.19
N ALA A 160 10.75 3.09 -29.14
CA ALA A 160 9.76 2.08 -29.46
C ALA A 160 10.10 1.41 -30.79
N TYR A 161 9.92 0.10 -30.89
CA TYR A 161 10.26 -0.67 -32.10
C TYR A 161 9.37 -1.91 -32.22
N ARG A 162 9.25 -2.47 -33.44
CA ARG A 162 8.54 -3.72 -33.72
C ARG A 162 9.56 -4.80 -34.08
N ALA A 163 9.44 -5.97 -33.48
CA ALA A 163 10.34 -7.10 -33.76
C ALA A 163 9.62 -8.43 -33.63
N LEU A 164 10.12 -9.41 -34.38
CA LEU A 164 9.77 -10.82 -34.21
C LEU A 164 10.58 -11.39 -33.04
N HIS A 165 9.91 -11.66 -31.92
CA HIS A 165 10.56 -12.12 -30.69
C HIS A 165 9.70 -13.15 -29.96
N PRO A 166 10.28 -14.14 -29.28
CA PRO A 166 9.54 -14.97 -28.33
C PRO A 166 8.97 -14.12 -27.19
N VAL A 167 7.67 -14.28 -26.95
CA VAL A 167 6.97 -13.55 -25.89
C VAL A 167 6.18 -14.49 -25.01
N ASN A 168 5.96 -14.10 -23.75
CA ASN A 168 5.02 -14.79 -22.88
C ASN A 168 3.62 -14.63 -23.48
N TRP A 169 2.93 -15.73 -23.69
CA TRP A 169 1.63 -15.79 -24.34
C TRP A 169 0.61 -16.48 -23.45
N CYS A 170 -0.56 -15.89 -23.28
CA CYS A 170 -1.67 -16.57 -22.62
C CYS A 170 -2.59 -17.22 -23.66
N PRO A 171 -2.64 -18.58 -23.74
CA PRO A 171 -3.49 -19.28 -24.72
C PRO A 171 -4.99 -19.03 -24.51
N ARG A 172 -5.42 -18.79 -23.26
CA ARG A 172 -6.82 -18.51 -22.96
C ARG A 172 -7.22 -17.09 -23.36
N CYS A 173 -6.38 -16.10 -23.06
CA CYS A 173 -6.63 -14.69 -23.40
C CYS A 173 -6.23 -14.38 -24.85
N GLU A 174 -5.49 -15.28 -25.50
CA GLU A 174 -4.95 -15.17 -26.88
C GLU A 174 -4.19 -13.83 -27.09
N THR A 175 -3.29 -13.50 -26.16
CA THR A 175 -2.50 -12.26 -26.20
C THR A 175 -1.14 -12.40 -25.53
N ALA A 176 -0.19 -11.55 -25.95
CA ALA A 176 1.11 -11.40 -25.31
C ALA A 176 0.99 -10.75 -23.93
N LEU A 177 1.94 -11.05 -23.03
CA LEU A 177 2.06 -10.50 -21.68
C LEU A 177 3.47 -9.98 -21.44
N ALA A 178 3.56 -8.87 -20.68
CA ALA A 178 4.83 -8.37 -20.17
C ALA A 178 5.32 -9.19 -18.96
N GLU A 179 6.62 -9.16 -18.64
CA GLU A 179 7.18 -9.89 -17.49
C GLU A 179 6.48 -9.53 -16.15
N SER A 180 6.08 -8.28 -15.99
CA SER A 180 5.37 -7.81 -14.79
C SER A 180 3.95 -8.37 -14.62
N GLU A 181 3.38 -8.96 -15.68
CA GLU A 181 2.04 -9.54 -15.71
C GLU A 181 2.05 -11.07 -15.45
N ILE A 182 3.22 -11.64 -15.13
CA ILE A 182 3.37 -13.05 -14.83
C ILE A 182 3.29 -13.25 -13.31
N VAL A 183 2.44 -14.19 -12.91
CA VAL A 183 2.38 -14.70 -11.54
C VAL A 183 2.97 -16.09 -11.51
N TYR A 184 3.93 -16.33 -10.62
CA TYR A 184 4.52 -17.66 -10.46
C TYR A 184 3.78 -18.40 -9.34
N GLU A 185 3.31 -19.62 -9.67
CA GLU A 185 2.64 -20.51 -8.73
C GLU A 185 3.45 -21.78 -8.54
N GLU A 186 3.72 -22.16 -7.28
CA GLU A 186 4.31 -23.45 -6.98
C GLU A 186 3.28 -24.56 -7.22
N ARG A 187 3.55 -25.44 -8.18
CA ARG A 187 2.68 -26.56 -8.53
C ARG A 187 3.45 -27.89 -8.46
N ASP A 188 2.75 -28.96 -8.10
CA ASP A 188 3.26 -30.31 -8.23
C ASP A 188 3.24 -30.72 -9.71
N VAL A 189 4.41 -30.98 -10.29
CA VAL A 189 4.57 -31.45 -11.66
C VAL A 189 5.33 -32.78 -11.71
N LEU A 190 5.17 -33.52 -12.79
CA LEU A 190 5.95 -34.76 -13.03
C LEU A 190 7.21 -34.42 -13.81
N LEU A 191 8.37 -34.71 -13.23
CA LEU A 191 9.62 -34.79 -13.94
C LEU A 191 9.70 -36.19 -14.60
N ASN A 192 9.89 -36.25 -15.89
CA ASN A 192 9.85 -37.46 -16.69
C ASN A 192 11.25 -37.74 -17.23
N ASP A 193 11.78 -38.93 -16.98
CA ASP A 193 13.04 -39.38 -17.51
C ASP A 193 12.77 -40.17 -18.79
N ILE A 194 13.31 -39.68 -19.93
CA ILE A 194 13.03 -40.18 -21.28
C ILE A 194 14.33 -40.53 -21.95
N ILE A 195 14.41 -41.76 -22.58
CA ILE A 195 15.55 -42.21 -23.33
C ILE A 195 15.52 -41.67 -24.76
N PHE A 196 16.65 -41.11 -25.20
CA PHE A 196 16.96 -40.79 -26.58
C PHE A 196 18.04 -41.76 -27.08
N LYS A 197 17.90 -42.31 -28.31
CA LYS A 197 18.80 -43.29 -28.88
C LYS A 197 19.71 -42.66 -29.92
N GLY A 198 21.01 -42.88 -29.81
CA GLY A 198 22.04 -42.64 -30.83
C GLY A 198 22.42 -43.97 -31.53
N ASP A 199 23.35 -43.90 -32.48
CA ASP A 199 23.74 -45.06 -33.26
C ASP A 199 24.28 -46.23 -32.43
N ASN A 200 25.03 -45.98 -31.34
CA ASN A 200 25.58 -47.01 -30.45
C ASN A 200 25.60 -46.59 -28.99
N PHE A 201 24.69 -45.69 -28.60
CA PHE A 201 24.58 -45.18 -27.22
C PHE A 201 23.16 -44.69 -26.96
N GLU A 202 22.84 -44.53 -25.68
CA GLU A 202 21.59 -43.95 -25.23
C GLU A 202 21.90 -42.78 -24.26
N ILE A 203 21.07 -41.79 -24.25
CA ILE A 203 21.10 -40.70 -23.26
C ILE A 203 19.72 -40.52 -22.69
N THR A 204 19.61 -40.43 -21.37
CA THR A 204 18.36 -40.18 -20.68
C THR A 204 18.28 -38.70 -20.27
N ILE A 205 17.24 -38.03 -20.72
CA ILE A 205 16.96 -36.64 -20.33
C ILE A 205 15.83 -36.57 -19.31
N SER A 206 15.80 -35.50 -18.51
CA SER A 206 14.69 -35.21 -17.61
C SER A 206 13.92 -34.00 -18.10
N THR A 207 12.59 -34.10 -18.21
CA THR A 207 11.72 -32.99 -18.64
C THR A 207 10.40 -32.95 -17.87
N THR A 208 9.91 -31.76 -17.60
CA THR A 208 8.56 -31.52 -17.09
C THR A 208 7.56 -31.30 -18.25
N ARG A 209 8.05 -31.11 -19.49
CA ARG A 209 7.28 -30.73 -20.67
C ARG A 209 7.42 -31.73 -21.84
N PRO A 210 7.03 -33.01 -21.68
CA PRO A 210 7.13 -34.01 -22.73
C PRO A 210 6.30 -33.67 -23.96
N GLU A 211 5.26 -32.85 -23.87
CA GLU A 211 4.45 -32.35 -24.99
C GLU A 211 5.27 -31.52 -26.00
N LEU A 212 6.44 -31.02 -25.62
CA LEU A 212 7.33 -30.25 -26.49
C LEU A 212 8.38 -31.13 -27.23
N LEU A 213 8.37 -32.46 -27.07
CA LEU A 213 9.25 -33.37 -27.82
C LEU A 213 9.28 -33.09 -29.32
N PRO A 214 8.14 -32.84 -30.02
CA PRO A 214 8.18 -32.54 -31.46
C PRO A 214 8.98 -31.29 -31.80
N ALA A 215 9.11 -30.37 -30.85
CA ALA A 215 9.87 -29.14 -31.00
C ALA A 215 11.29 -29.23 -30.43
N CYS A 216 11.76 -30.40 -30.02
CA CYS A 216 13.14 -30.61 -29.57
C CYS A 216 14.14 -30.15 -30.64
N LEU A 217 15.11 -29.32 -30.26
CA LEU A 217 16.13 -28.76 -31.15
C LEU A 217 17.51 -29.37 -30.92
N ALA A 218 17.80 -29.69 -29.66
CA ALA A 218 19.06 -30.27 -29.21
C ALA A 218 18.86 -30.97 -27.86
N ILE A 219 19.83 -31.79 -27.47
CA ILE A 219 20.03 -32.20 -26.08
C ILE A 219 21.21 -31.45 -25.52
N ALA A 220 21.01 -30.70 -24.41
CA ALA A 220 22.07 -29.94 -23.74
C ALA A 220 22.63 -30.76 -22.57
N VAL A 221 23.96 -30.72 -22.44
CA VAL A 221 24.70 -31.32 -21.31
C VAL A 221 25.79 -30.34 -20.87
N ASN A 222 26.17 -30.39 -19.60
CA ASN A 222 27.30 -29.59 -19.13
C ASN A 222 28.62 -30.13 -19.70
N PRO A 223 29.48 -29.34 -20.38
CA PRO A 223 30.75 -29.79 -20.96
C PRO A 223 31.74 -30.32 -19.90
N ASN A 224 31.55 -29.97 -18.63
CA ASN A 224 32.34 -30.47 -17.51
C ASN A 224 31.77 -31.75 -16.88
N ASP A 225 30.63 -32.27 -17.38
CA ASP A 225 30.05 -33.52 -16.88
C ASP A 225 30.72 -34.72 -17.55
N GLU A 226 31.53 -35.46 -16.77
CA GLU A 226 32.27 -36.64 -17.22
C GLU A 226 31.37 -37.73 -17.82
N ARG A 227 30.09 -37.77 -17.41
CA ARG A 227 29.11 -38.76 -17.92
C ARG A 227 28.77 -38.53 -19.38
N TYR A 228 28.71 -37.26 -19.82
CA TYR A 228 28.15 -36.89 -21.11
C TYR A 228 29.09 -36.12 -22.03
N LYS A 229 30.19 -35.56 -21.55
CA LYS A 229 31.11 -34.73 -22.35
C LYS A 229 31.59 -35.42 -23.66
N HIS A 230 31.71 -36.75 -23.64
CA HIS A 230 32.15 -37.56 -24.81
C HIS A 230 31.06 -37.77 -25.86
N LEU A 231 29.82 -37.36 -25.55
CA LEU A 231 28.65 -37.41 -26.44
C LEU A 231 28.41 -36.10 -27.18
N ILE A 232 29.05 -35.00 -26.76
CA ILE A 232 28.88 -33.69 -27.41
C ILE A 232 29.23 -33.76 -28.89
N GLY A 233 28.34 -33.22 -29.75
CA GLY A 233 28.45 -33.22 -31.21
C GLY A 233 27.82 -34.45 -31.88
N LYS A 234 27.45 -35.50 -31.12
CA LYS A 234 26.77 -36.69 -31.66
C LYS A 234 25.28 -36.41 -31.84
N GLU A 235 24.61 -37.24 -32.66
CA GLU A 235 23.18 -37.13 -32.92
C GLU A 235 22.40 -38.22 -32.19
N VAL A 236 21.17 -37.90 -31.78
CA VAL A 236 20.18 -38.78 -31.18
C VAL A 236 18.82 -38.64 -31.84
N GLU A 237 18.06 -39.72 -31.84
CA GLU A 237 16.67 -39.70 -32.33
C GLU A 237 15.72 -39.19 -31.26
N VAL A 238 14.80 -38.32 -31.65
CA VAL A 238 13.73 -37.83 -30.78
C VAL A 238 12.64 -38.91 -30.66
N PRO A 239 12.38 -39.46 -29.47
CA PRO A 239 11.40 -40.55 -29.30
C PRO A 239 10.02 -40.18 -29.87
N LEU A 240 9.35 -41.10 -30.54
CA LEU A 240 8.05 -40.98 -31.21
C LEU A 240 8.02 -40.07 -32.45
N PHE A 241 9.11 -39.38 -32.75
CA PHE A 241 9.17 -38.45 -33.89
C PHE A 241 10.32 -38.81 -34.83
N ASP A 242 10.08 -38.78 -36.13
CA ASP A 242 11.11 -39.07 -37.15
C ASP A 242 12.04 -37.84 -37.29
N LYS A 243 12.88 -37.62 -36.28
CA LYS A 243 13.75 -36.47 -36.17
C LYS A 243 15.02 -36.78 -35.40
N LYS A 244 16.16 -36.31 -35.89
CA LYS A 244 17.46 -36.36 -35.21
C LYS A 244 17.86 -34.97 -34.74
N VAL A 245 18.49 -34.92 -33.55
CA VAL A 245 19.00 -33.68 -32.93
C VAL A 245 20.42 -33.91 -32.39
N LYS A 246 21.22 -32.84 -32.32
CA LYS A 246 22.59 -32.91 -31.80
C LYS A 246 22.62 -32.75 -30.27
N ILE A 247 23.62 -33.40 -29.68
CA ILE A 247 23.99 -33.14 -28.28
C ILE A 247 24.95 -31.95 -28.28
N ILE A 248 24.59 -30.89 -27.51
CA ILE A 248 25.38 -29.65 -27.38
C ILE A 248 25.90 -29.50 -25.95
N GLY A 249 27.04 -28.84 -25.81
CA GLY A 249 27.61 -28.51 -24.52
C GLY A 249 27.21 -27.09 -24.09
N ASP A 250 26.59 -26.95 -22.92
CA ASP A 250 26.25 -25.64 -22.33
C ASP A 250 26.56 -25.64 -20.84
N GLU A 251 27.33 -24.64 -20.35
CA GLU A 251 27.78 -24.56 -18.98
C GLU A 251 26.62 -24.23 -18.00
N ASN A 252 25.48 -23.74 -18.51
CA ASN A 252 24.32 -23.44 -17.70
C ASN A 252 23.51 -24.69 -17.30
N VAL A 253 23.76 -25.84 -17.95
CA VAL A 253 23.08 -27.09 -17.58
C VAL A 253 23.53 -27.56 -16.20
N LEU A 254 22.58 -27.82 -15.33
CA LEU A 254 22.83 -28.26 -13.94
C LEU A 254 23.10 -29.78 -13.92
N MET A 255 24.33 -30.15 -13.57
CA MET A 255 24.76 -31.55 -13.53
C MET A 255 23.99 -32.42 -12.52
N ASP A 256 23.49 -31.80 -11.44
CA ASP A 256 22.81 -32.48 -10.33
C ASP A 256 21.29 -32.42 -10.42
N PHE A 257 20.72 -31.78 -11.45
CA PHE A 257 19.27 -31.74 -11.65
C PHE A 257 18.80 -32.81 -12.62
N GLY A 258 17.82 -33.62 -12.20
CA GLY A 258 17.33 -34.75 -13.03
C GLY A 258 18.44 -35.72 -13.36
N THR A 259 18.65 -35.98 -14.66
CA THR A 259 19.73 -36.82 -15.20
C THR A 259 21.01 -36.01 -15.46
N GLY A 260 21.01 -34.68 -15.40
CA GLY A 260 22.10 -33.82 -15.85
C GLY A 260 22.13 -33.61 -17.38
N ALA A 261 21.14 -34.10 -18.09
CA ALA A 261 20.89 -33.85 -19.50
C ALA A 261 19.47 -33.32 -19.70
N GLU A 262 19.31 -32.29 -20.48
CA GLU A 262 18.01 -31.65 -20.72
C GLU A 262 17.72 -31.46 -22.21
N MET A 263 16.44 -31.42 -22.54
CA MET A 263 15.95 -31.20 -23.90
C MET A 263 15.81 -29.70 -24.15
N VAL A 264 16.48 -29.14 -25.13
CA VAL A 264 16.28 -27.79 -25.63
C VAL A 264 15.11 -27.75 -26.58
N CYS A 265 14.05 -27.05 -26.22
CA CYS A 265 12.82 -26.94 -27.04
C CYS A 265 12.68 -25.57 -27.70
N SER A 266 11.87 -25.47 -28.72
CA SER A 266 11.50 -24.21 -29.34
C SER A 266 10.08 -23.73 -28.92
N VAL A 267 9.88 -22.98 -27.88
CA VAL A 267 10.59 -22.53 -26.68
C VAL A 267 9.78 -23.05 -25.49
N GLY A 268 10.40 -23.76 -24.56
CA GLY A 268 9.73 -24.28 -23.38
C GLY A 268 9.80 -23.33 -22.19
N ASP A 269 10.94 -22.64 -22.09
CA ASP A 269 11.18 -21.64 -21.02
C ASP A 269 12.24 -20.59 -21.44
N LYS A 270 12.68 -19.75 -20.48
CA LYS A 270 13.69 -18.71 -20.71
C LYS A 270 15.10 -19.28 -20.94
N ASP A 271 15.42 -20.43 -20.39
CA ASP A 271 16.75 -21.04 -20.50
C ASP A 271 16.89 -21.73 -21.87
N ASP A 272 15.83 -22.40 -22.36
CA ASP A 272 15.73 -22.82 -23.75
C ASP A 272 16.04 -21.67 -24.73
N LEU A 273 15.46 -20.49 -24.47
CA LEU A 273 15.64 -19.33 -25.34
C LEU A 273 17.09 -18.84 -25.35
N LYS A 274 17.76 -18.81 -24.22
CA LYS A 274 19.19 -18.46 -24.13
C LYS A 274 20.05 -19.44 -24.94
N MET A 275 19.78 -20.76 -24.82
CA MET A 275 20.50 -21.79 -25.56
C MET A 275 20.22 -21.69 -27.05
N ILE A 276 19.00 -21.39 -27.46
CA ILE A 276 18.65 -21.17 -28.88
C ILE A 276 19.50 -20.05 -29.48
N TYR A 277 19.62 -18.92 -28.80
CA TYR A 277 20.43 -17.79 -29.30
C TYR A 277 21.93 -18.06 -29.21
N SER A 278 22.45 -18.61 -28.11
CA SER A 278 23.89 -18.88 -27.96
C SER A 278 24.43 -19.92 -28.93
N HIS A 279 23.60 -20.89 -29.28
CA HIS A 279 23.97 -21.97 -30.20
C HIS A 279 23.46 -21.80 -31.65
N GLY A 280 22.75 -20.70 -31.95
CA GLY A 280 22.18 -20.42 -33.27
C GLY A 280 21.17 -21.46 -33.74
N LEU A 281 20.37 -22.02 -32.82
CA LEU A 281 19.36 -23.03 -33.12
C LEU A 281 18.14 -22.42 -33.83
N PRO A 282 17.44 -23.12 -34.70
CA PRO A 282 16.27 -22.61 -35.42
C PRO A 282 15.04 -22.50 -34.45
N PHE A 283 14.12 -21.58 -34.76
CA PHE A 283 12.82 -21.57 -34.13
C PHE A 283 11.81 -22.44 -34.86
N LEU A 284 11.11 -23.33 -34.14
CA LEU A 284 10.00 -24.12 -34.65
C LEU A 284 8.69 -23.67 -33.98
N LYS A 285 7.64 -23.45 -34.75
CA LYS A 285 6.31 -23.14 -34.20
C LYS A 285 5.67 -24.43 -33.68
N SER A 286 5.84 -24.70 -32.37
CA SER A 286 5.33 -25.91 -31.71
C SER A 286 3.86 -25.79 -31.29
N LEU A 287 3.43 -24.61 -30.91
CA LEU A 287 2.08 -24.29 -30.43
C LEU A 287 1.44 -23.21 -31.30
N ASP A 288 0.13 -23.29 -31.47
CA ASP A 288 -0.68 -22.20 -32.02
C ASP A 288 -1.05 -21.18 -30.93
N GLU A 289 -1.80 -20.15 -31.30
CA GLU A 289 -2.23 -19.06 -30.39
C GLU A 289 -3.19 -19.54 -29.29
N ARG A 290 -3.79 -20.72 -29.43
CA ARG A 290 -4.66 -21.35 -28.43
C ARG A 290 -3.94 -22.39 -27.58
N GLY A 291 -2.61 -22.49 -27.73
CA GLY A 291 -1.79 -23.47 -27.01
C GLY A 291 -1.96 -24.90 -27.49
N ARG A 292 -2.37 -25.12 -28.75
CA ARG A 292 -2.51 -26.43 -29.33
C ARG A 292 -1.28 -26.78 -30.18
N LEU A 293 -0.89 -28.02 -30.14
CA LEU A 293 0.21 -28.51 -30.95
C LEU A 293 -0.04 -28.31 -32.45
N THR A 294 0.98 -27.82 -33.17
CA THR A 294 0.93 -27.62 -34.61
C THR A 294 1.18 -28.93 -35.38
N SER A 295 1.18 -28.88 -36.70
CA SER A 295 1.39 -30.02 -37.57
C SER A 295 2.72 -30.76 -37.38
N ILE A 296 3.75 -30.12 -36.78
CA ILE A 296 5.04 -30.76 -36.44
C ILE A 296 4.90 -31.93 -35.46
N ALA A 297 3.81 -31.95 -34.69
CA ALA A 297 3.51 -32.98 -33.71
C ALA A 297 2.85 -34.25 -34.33
N GLY A 298 2.70 -34.29 -35.64
CA GLY A 298 2.14 -35.45 -36.36
C GLY A 298 0.75 -35.84 -35.83
N LYS A 299 0.57 -37.05 -35.32
CA LYS A 299 -0.70 -37.57 -34.83
C LYS A 299 -1.24 -36.83 -33.57
N PHE A 300 -0.39 -36.04 -32.88
CA PHE A 300 -0.78 -35.25 -31.70
C PHE A 300 -1.16 -33.79 -32.06
N ALA A 301 -1.12 -33.44 -33.35
CA ALA A 301 -1.48 -32.09 -33.80
C ALA A 301 -2.93 -31.76 -33.47
N GLY A 302 -3.17 -30.51 -33.01
CA GLY A 302 -4.49 -30.01 -32.63
C GLY A 302 -4.92 -30.30 -31.17
N LEU A 303 -4.19 -31.17 -30.46
CA LEU A 303 -4.39 -31.39 -29.02
C LEU A 303 -3.88 -30.17 -28.23
N ASP A 304 -4.57 -29.80 -27.13
CA ASP A 304 -4.01 -28.84 -26.20
C ASP A 304 -2.82 -29.41 -25.40
N ALA A 305 -2.05 -28.58 -24.75
CA ALA A 305 -0.81 -28.97 -24.09
C ALA A 305 -1.02 -30.08 -23.03
N ASP A 306 -2.11 -30.03 -22.26
CA ASP A 306 -2.39 -31.05 -21.23
C ASP A 306 -2.87 -32.38 -21.83
N GLU A 307 -3.70 -32.34 -22.85
CA GLU A 307 -4.13 -33.52 -23.60
C GLU A 307 -2.94 -34.17 -24.32
N ALA A 308 -2.12 -33.36 -24.98
CA ALA A 308 -0.92 -33.80 -25.68
C ALA A 308 0.09 -34.44 -24.72
N LYS A 309 0.33 -33.84 -23.57
CA LYS A 309 1.19 -34.39 -22.53
C LYS A 309 0.77 -35.79 -22.10
N LYS A 310 -0.52 -36.00 -21.85
CA LYS A 310 -1.05 -37.34 -21.47
C LYS A 310 -0.85 -38.36 -22.60
N ALA A 311 -1.23 -38.01 -23.84
CA ALA A 311 -1.12 -38.91 -24.98
C ALA A 311 0.33 -39.28 -25.32
N ILE A 312 1.26 -38.31 -25.29
CA ILE A 312 2.67 -38.52 -25.53
C ILE A 312 3.30 -39.38 -24.43
N LEU A 313 2.99 -39.13 -23.14
CA LEU A 313 3.49 -39.97 -22.05
C LEU A 313 2.98 -41.41 -22.13
N GLU A 314 1.75 -41.63 -22.55
CA GLU A 314 1.21 -42.98 -22.77
C GLU A 314 1.97 -43.71 -23.89
N ASP A 315 2.22 -43.05 -25.01
CA ASP A 315 2.98 -43.64 -26.14
C ASP A 315 4.45 -43.87 -25.77
N LEU A 316 5.09 -42.95 -25.05
CA LEU A 316 6.46 -43.13 -24.54
C LEU A 316 6.56 -44.35 -23.62
N LYS A 317 5.57 -44.55 -22.74
CA LYS A 317 5.49 -45.72 -21.87
C LYS A 317 5.30 -47.01 -22.64
N ASN A 318 4.37 -47.04 -23.60
CA ASN A 318 4.08 -48.20 -24.42
C ASN A 318 5.27 -48.59 -25.32
N SER A 319 6.05 -47.61 -25.75
CA SER A 319 7.24 -47.80 -26.59
C SER A 319 8.54 -48.01 -25.79
N GLY A 320 8.50 -48.01 -24.45
CA GLY A 320 9.65 -48.26 -23.59
C GLY A 320 10.64 -47.10 -23.50
N PHE A 321 10.29 -45.88 -23.92
CA PHE A 321 11.13 -44.69 -23.82
C PHE A 321 11.01 -43.95 -22.50
N LEU A 322 9.91 -44.13 -21.77
CA LEU A 322 9.69 -43.52 -20.43
C LEU A 322 10.26 -44.43 -19.34
N ILE A 323 11.33 -43.97 -18.66
CA ILE A 323 12.07 -44.76 -17.66
C ILE A 323 11.48 -44.53 -16.26
N SER A 324 11.32 -43.28 -15.87
CA SER A 324 10.82 -42.95 -14.53
C SER A 324 10.00 -41.67 -14.55
N GLN A 325 9.19 -41.51 -13.48
CA GLN A 325 8.41 -40.30 -13.22
C GLN A 325 8.51 -39.95 -11.74
N LYS A 326 8.90 -38.73 -11.46
CA LYS A 326 9.04 -38.21 -10.07
C LYS A 326 8.23 -36.95 -9.91
N LYS A 327 7.44 -36.86 -8.83
CA LYS A 327 6.79 -35.58 -8.47
C LYS A 327 7.82 -34.60 -7.93
N ILE A 328 7.84 -33.40 -8.48
CA ILE A 328 8.63 -32.28 -8.01
C ILE A 328 7.75 -31.04 -7.88
N LYS A 329 8.17 -30.10 -7.02
CA LYS A 329 7.60 -28.78 -6.96
C LYS A 329 8.28 -27.88 -7.99
N HIS A 330 7.49 -27.20 -8.79
CA HIS A 330 7.97 -26.33 -9.87
C HIS A 330 7.17 -25.03 -9.92
N ASN A 331 7.86 -23.90 -10.13
CA ASN A 331 7.24 -22.60 -10.28
C ASN A 331 6.75 -22.41 -11.70
N VAL A 332 5.44 -22.46 -11.91
CA VAL A 332 4.79 -22.28 -13.19
C VAL A 332 4.33 -20.84 -13.38
N GLY A 333 4.75 -20.21 -14.47
CA GLY A 333 4.27 -18.87 -14.84
C GLY A 333 2.82 -18.92 -15.30
N THR A 334 1.97 -18.09 -14.71
CA THR A 334 0.54 -17.99 -14.99
C THR A 334 0.14 -16.56 -15.35
N CYS A 335 -0.94 -16.43 -16.12
CA CYS A 335 -1.52 -15.14 -16.45
C CYS A 335 -2.15 -14.48 -15.22
N TRP A 336 -1.71 -13.30 -14.87
CA TRP A 336 -2.18 -12.54 -13.71
C TRP A 336 -3.70 -12.28 -13.68
N ARG A 337 -4.39 -12.38 -14.82
CA ARG A 337 -5.84 -12.12 -14.95
C ARG A 337 -6.71 -13.36 -14.98
N CYS A 338 -6.28 -14.40 -15.72
CA CYS A 338 -7.11 -15.59 -15.86
C CYS A 338 -6.58 -16.81 -15.12
N GLY A 339 -5.32 -16.77 -14.60
CA GLY A 339 -4.68 -17.87 -13.88
C GLY A 339 -4.25 -19.05 -14.78
N HIS A 340 -4.37 -18.92 -16.12
CA HIS A 340 -3.94 -19.97 -17.04
C HIS A 340 -2.42 -20.00 -17.18
N SER A 341 -1.83 -21.17 -17.32
CA SER A 341 -0.40 -21.34 -17.57
C SER A 341 0.01 -20.66 -18.88
N LEU A 342 1.19 -20.08 -18.88
CA LEU A 342 1.71 -19.34 -20.03
C LEU A 342 2.53 -20.24 -20.93
N GLU A 343 2.52 -19.90 -22.21
CA GLU A 343 3.35 -20.48 -23.26
C GLU A 343 4.28 -19.42 -23.85
N PHE A 344 5.32 -19.85 -24.56
CA PHE A 344 6.16 -18.94 -25.32
C PHE A 344 5.83 -19.07 -26.81
N LEU A 345 5.47 -17.94 -27.45
CA LEU A 345 5.24 -17.89 -28.89
C LEU A 345 6.14 -16.85 -29.55
N GLN A 346 6.70 -17.20 -30.70
CA GLN A 346 7.42 -16.25 -31.54
C GLN A 346 6.40 -15.42 -32.33
N LYS A 347 6.31 -14.12 -32.02
CA LYS A 347 5.38 -13.21 -32.70
C LYS A 347 6.00 -11.83 -32.92
N GLU A 348 5.59 -11.19 -33.99
CA GLU A 348 5.87 -9.76 -34.17
C GLU A 348 5.10 -8.98 -33.11
N GLN A 349 5.81 -8.17 -32.30
CA GLN A 349 5.25 -7.37 -31.24
C GLN A 349 5.92 -5.99 -31.19
N TRP A 350 5.24 -5.05 -30.57
CA TRP A 350 5.81 -3.74 -30.24
C TRP A 350 6.48 -3.77 -28.88
N PHE A 351 7.64 -3.13 -28.79
CA PHE A 351 8.46 -3.06 -27.59
C PHE A 351 8.86 -1.61 -27.29
N ILE A 352 9.07 -1.32 -26.00
CA ILE A 352 9.79 -0.14 -25.54
C ILE A 352 11.12 -0.60 -24.96
N LYS A 353 12.22 0.04 -25.40
CA LYS A 353 13.57 -0.21 -24.89
C LYS A 353 13.61 0.02 -23.37
N THR A 354 14.02 -0.95 -22.64
CA THR A 354 14.07 -0.96 -21.18
C THR A 354 15.44 -1.38 -20.67
N LEU A 355 16.03 -2.40 -21.30
CA LEU A 355 17.29 -3.00 -20.84
C LEU A 355 18.45 -2.00 -20.88
N ASP A 356 18.51 -1.17 -21.93
CA ASP A 356 19.54 -0.15 -22.11
C ASP A 356 19.51 0.94 -21.00
N PHE A 357 18.40 1.06 -20.27
CA PHE A 357 18.15 2.14 -19.28
C PHE A 357 18.16 1.68 -17.82
N LYS A 358 18.53 0.43 -17.52
CA LYS A 358 18.50 -0.12 -16.14
C LYS A 358 19.21 0.78 -15.13
N GLU A 359 20.44 1.20 -15.43
CA GLU A 359 21.21 2.05 -14.53
C GLU A 359 20.56 3.42 -14.29
N GLU A 360 20.00 4.02 -15.36
CA GLU A 360 19.31 5.31 -15.26
C GLU A 360 18.02 5.20 -14.45
N LEU A 361 17.30 4.09 -14.58
CA LEU A 361 16.10 3.82 -13.81
C LEU A 361 16.40 3.61 -12.33
N ILE A 362 17.49 2.93 -11.98
CA ILE A 362 17.96 2.79 -10.61
C ILE A 362 18.35 4.16 -10.04
N LYS A 363 19.07 5.00 -10.81
CA LYS A 363 19.40 6.37 -10.40
C LYS A 363 18.13 7.20 -10.18
N ALA A 364 17.12 7.07 -11.05
CA ALA A 364 15.85 7.76 -10.89
C ALA A 364 15.09 7.29 -9.64
N ALA A 365 15.04 5.98 -9.37
CA ALA A 365 14.44 5.43 -8.17
C ALA A 365 15.08 5.98 -6.87
N ARG A 366 16.40 6.21 -6.88
CA ARG A 366 17.15 6.79 -5.75
C ARG A 366 16.98 8.30 -5.58
N GLN A 367 16.57 9.01 -6.62
CA GLN A 367 16.24 10.44 -6.55
C GLN A 367 14.87 10.69 -5.92
N ILE A 368 13.96 9.71 -5.96
CA ILE A 368 12.65 9.79 -5.36
C ILE A 368 12.75 9.45 -3.88
N LYS A 369 12.07 10.20 -3.02
CA LYS A 369 12.00 9.92 -1.58
C LYS A 369 10.93 8.87 -1.30
N TRP A 370 11.32 7.73 -0.73
CA TRP A 370 10.44 6.60 -0.46
C TRP A 370 9.98 6.56 0.99
N TYR A 371 8.69 6.27 1.18
CA TYR A 371 8.08 6.04 2.47
C TYR A 371 7.32 4.69 2.49
N PRO A 372 7.82 3.66 3.20
CA PRO A 372 9.12 3.59 3.86
C PRO A 372 10.27 3.38 2.87
N GLU A 373 11.49 3.78 3.24
CA GLU A 373 12.66 3.76 2.35
C GLU A 373 13.00 2.37 1.82
N PHE A 374 12.81 1.32 2.63
CA PHE A 374 13.15 -0.05 2.23
C PHE A 374 12.36 -0.56 1.02
N MET A 375 11.20 0.01 0.71
CA MET A 375 10.40 -0.37 -0.45
C MET A 375 11.09 -0.05 -1.79
N ARG A 376 12.03 0.89 -1.81
CA ARG A 376 12.85 1.20 -2.98
C ARG A 376 13.63 -0.03 -3.47
N VAL A 377 14.13 -0.85 -2.57
CA VAL A 377 14.92 -2.06 -2.89
C VAL A 377 14.12 -3.01 -3.79
N ARG A 378 12.81 -3.17 -3.56
CA ARG A 378 11.95 -4.01 -4.41
C ARG A 378 11.91 -3.55 -5.86
N LEU A 379 11.96 -2.24 -6.11
CA LEU A 379 12.04 -1.70 -7.47
C LEU A 379 13.43 -1.92 -8.08
N GLU A 380 14.50 -1.71 -7.32
CA GLU A 380 15.87 -1.93 -7.80
C GLU A 380 16.11 -3.40 -8.15
N GLU A 381 15.65 -4.34 -7.32
CA GLU A 381 15.72 -5.78 -7.59
C GLU A 381 14.93 -6.15 -8.86
N TRP A 382 13.72 -5.60 -9.01
CA TRP A 382 12.92 -5.80 -10.20
C TRP A 382 13.63 -5.31 -11.46
N ILE A 383 14.19 -4.10 -11.46
CA ILE A 383 14.94 -3.55 -12.60
C ILE A 383 16.13 -4.45 -12.96
N ASN A 384 16.87 -4.94 -11.97
CA ASN A 384 18.01 -5.83 -12.19
C ASN A 384 17.60 -7.18 -12.79
N SER A 385 16.44 -7.71 -12.40
CA SER A 385 15.94 -9.02 -12.85
C SER A 385 15.38 -9.03 -14.27
N LEU A 386 15.12 -7.87 -14.89
CA LEU A 386 14.56 -7.79 -16.25
C LEU A 386 15.46 -8.48 -17.28
N SER A 387 14.85 -9.28 -18.16
CA SER A 387 15.54 -10.08 -19.17
C SER A 387 15.30 -9.58 -20.59
N TRP A 388 14.25 -8.81 -20.83
CA TRP A 388 13.88 -8.24 -22.13
C TRP A 388 13.18 -6.91 -22.03
N ASP A 389 13.02 -6.27 -23.18
CA ASP A 389 12.33 -4.99 -23.31
C ASP A 389 10.82 -5.15 -23.07
N TRP A 390 10.16 -4.06 -22.71
CA TRP A 390 8.73 -4.08 -22.40
C TRP A 390 7.89 -4.31 -23.66
N VAL A 391 7.20 -5.43 -23.76
CA VAL A 391 6.21 -5.71 -24.80
C VAL A 391 4.93 -4.93 -24.53
N ILE A 392 4.54 -4.05 -25.49
CA ILE A 392 3.45 -3.10 -25.34
C ILE A 392 2.22 -3.38 -26.20
N SER A 393 2.28 -4.32 -27.13
CA SER A 393 1.15 -4.70 -27.98
C SER A 393 0.31 -5.84 -27.37
N ARG A 394 -1.00 -5.75 -27.53
CA ARG A 394 -1.98 -6.74 -27.09
C ARG A 394 -2.96 -7.03 -28.23
N GLN A 395 -3.34 -8.31 -28.37
CA GLN A 395 -4.30 -8.80 -29.34
C GLN A 395 -5.71 -8.84 -28.72
N ARG A 396 -6.14 -7.67 -28.23
CA ARG A 396 -7.40 -7.44 -27.51
C ARG A 396 -8.20 -6.32 -28.19
N TYR A 397 -9.44 -6.04 -27.69
CA TYR A 397 -10.34 -5.06 -28.33
C TYR A 397 -10.48 -3.76 -27.57
N PHE A 398 -10.61 -3.83 -26.25
CA PHE A 398 -11.01 -2.70 -25.40
C PHE A 398 -9.80 -2.03 -24.73
N ALA A 399 -8.94 -1.42 -25.52
CA ALA A 399 -7.82 -0.60 -25.04
C ALA A 399 -7.48 0.49 -26.09
N THR A 400 -6.48 1.31 -25.79
CA THR A 400 -6.01 2.36 -26.69
C THR A 400 -5.35 1.74 -27.94
N PRO A 401 -5.86 1.97 -29.16
CA PRO A 401 -5.28 1.44 -30.39
C PRO A 401 -3.87 1.93 -30.64
N ILE A 402 -3.01 1.07 -31.22
CA ILE A 402 -1.68 1.45 -31.70
C ILE A 402 -1.84 2.25 -32.99
N PRO A 403 -1.39 3.52 -33.04
CA PRO A 403 -1.74 4.45 -34.13
C PRO A 403 -0.83 4.27 -35.36
N VAL A 404 -0.85 3.08 -35.97
CA VAL A 404 0.01 2.74 -37.13
C VAL A 404 -0.75 1.95 -38.18
N TRP A 405 -0.24 2.04 -39.43
CA TRP A 405 -0.62 1.19 -40.57
C TRP A 405 0.63 0.47 -41.08
N TYR A 406 0.43 -0.62 -41.75
CA TYR A 406 1.49 -1.44 -42.37
C TYR A 406 1.29 -1.54 -43.88
N CYS A 407 2.36 -1.65 -44.64
CA CYS A 407 2.27 -2.15 -46.01
C CYS A 407 2.68 -3.63 -46.04
N LYS A 408 2.35 -4.35 -47.13
CA LYS A 408 2.70 -5.77 -47.26
C LYS A 408 4.20 -6.06 -47.22
N ASN A 409 5.04 -5.05 -47.42
CA ASN A 409 6.50 -5.18 -47.33
C ASN A 409 7.03 -4.88 -45.91
N GLY A 410 6.15 -4.77 -44.92
CA GLY A 410 6.50 -4.57 -43.51
C GLY A 410 6.86 -3.13 -43.11
N HIS A 411 6.73 -2.13 -44.02
CA HIS A 411 6.98 -0.73 -43.64
C HIS A 411 5.88 -0.24 -42.71
N ILE A 412 6.27 0.47 -41.64
CA ILE A 412 5.39 1.04 -40.62
C ILE A 412 5.09 2.50 -40.97
N ILE A 413 3.82 2.84 -41.01
CA ILE A 413 3.33 4.19 -41.30
C ILE A 413 2.59 4.69 -40.05
N PRO A 414 3.25 5.50 -39.18
CA PRO A 414 2.62 6.03 -38.00
C PRO A 414 1.65 7.16 -38.31
N ALA A 415 0.64 7.35 -37.47
CA ALA A 415 -0.21 8.56 -37.50
C ALA A 415 0.62 9.81 -37.25
N LYS A 416 0.12 10.97 -37.67
CA LYS A 416 0.67 12.27 -37.24
C LYS A 416 0.14 12.62 -35.84
N LYS A 417 0.94 13.33 -35.03
CA LYS A 417 0.53 13.75 -33.65
C LYS A 417 -0.74 14.61 -33.65
N ASP A 418 -0.96 15.43 -34.68
CA ASP A 418 -2.16 16.26 -34.82
C ASP A 418 -3.43 15.45 -35.17
N GLN A 419 -3.28 14.23 -35.74
CA GLN A 419 -4.39 13.32 -36.00
C GLN A 419 -4.87 12.59 -34.76
N CYS A 420 -4.04 12.46 -33.71
CA CYS A 420 -4.42 11.72 -32.47
C CYS A 420 -5.59 12.42 -31.76
N TYR A 421 -6.58 11.69 -31.23
CA TYR A 421 -6.69 10.24 -31.13
C TYR A 421 -7.12 9.63 -32.47
N VAL A 422 -6.58 8.46 -32.84
CA VAL A 422 -7.00 7.68 -34.02
C VAL A 422 -7.20 6.21 -33.66
N ASP A 423 -8.18 5.58 -34.29
CA ASP A 423 -8.31 4.12 -34.37
C ASP A 423 -8.03 3.69 -35.81
N PRO A 424 -6.90 3.03 -36.11
CA PRO A 424 -6.55 2.66 -37.52
C PRO A 424 -7.60 1.82 -38.23
N LEU A 425 -8.44 1.07 -37.48
CA LEU A 425 -9.53 0.28 -38.08
C LEU A 425 -10.72 1.14 -38.57
N ILE A 426 -10.82 2.38 -38.10
CA ILE A 426 -11.93 3.30 -38.40
C ILE A 426 -11.41 4.48 -39.19
N ASP A 427 -10.26 5.06 -38.81
CA ASP A 427 -9.72 6.29 -39.34
C ASP A 427 -8.81 6.05 -40.55
N LYS A 428 -8.68 7.05 -41.37
CA LYS A 428 -7.82 6.98 -42.57
C LYS A 428 -6.34 7.16 -42.21
N PRO A 429 -5.43 6.43 -42.89
CA PRO A 429 -4.00 6.63 -42.73
C PRO A 429 -3.57 8.07 -43.16
N PRO A 430 -2.41 8.53 -42.64
CA PRO A 430 -1.90 9.89 -42.95
C PRO A 430 -1.49 10.08 -44.44
N VAL A 431 -1.39 9.00 -45.18
CA VAL A 431 -1.06 8.93 -46.62
C VAL A 431 -1.86 7.82 -47.29
N GLU A 432 -2.18 7.95 -48.57
CA GLU A 432 -2.98 6.95 -49.31
C GLU A 432 -2.22 5.65 -49.54
N LYS A 433 -0.91 5.73 -49.78
CA LYS A 433 -0.03 4.59 -50.05
C LYS A 433 1.29 4.72 -49.31
N CYS A 434 1.98 3.60 -49.16
CA CYS A 434 3.30 3.53 -48.57
C CYS A 434 4.28 4.46 -49.31
N PRO A 435 4.89 5.46 -48.65
CA PRO A 435 5.82 6.40 -49.28
C PRO A 435 7.15 5.74 -49.70
N ILE A 436 7.44 4.52 -49.22
CA ILE A 436 8.68 3.79 -49.48
C ILE A 436 8.54 2.87 -50.72
N CYS A 437 7.41 2.16 -50.80
CA CYS A 437 7.24 1.12 -51.83
C CYS A 437 5.94 1.22 -52.66
N ASN A 438 5.13 2.28 -52.43
CA ASN A 438 3.88 2.57 -53.12
C ASN A 438 2.78 1.47 -53.01
N GLU A 439 2.90 0.56 -52.04
CA GLU A 439 1.91 -0.49 -51.74
C GLU A 439 0.75 0.07 -50.91
N ASN A 440 -0.39 -0.64 -50.91
CA ASN A 440 -1.53 -0.31 -50.08
C ASN A 440 -1.20 -0.45 -48.60
N LEU A 441 -1.92 0.30 -47.76
CA LEU A 441 -1.77 0.27 -46.31
C LEU A 441 -2.89 -0.53 -45.66
N GLU A 442 -2.53 -1.37 -44.70
CA GLU A 442 -3.42 -2.13 -43.84
C GLU A 442 -3.37 -1.57 -42.41
N PRO A 443 -4.52 -1.38 -41.74
CA PRO A 443 -4.55 -0.87 -40.39
C PRO A 443 -4.02 -1.88 -39.40
N SER A 444 -3.37 -1.39 -38.31
CA SER A 444 -3.10 -2.20 -37.12
C SER A 444 -4.40 -2.54 -36.41
N ASP A 445 -4.58 -3.80 -36.02
CA ASP A 445 -5.69 -4.28 -35.17
C ASP A 445 -5.27 -4.43 -33.70
N GLU A 446 -4.00 -4.18 -33.38
CA GLU A 446 -3.43 -4.28 -32.04
C GLU A 446 -3.75 -3.04 -31.18
N VAL A 447 -3.84 -3.27 -29.88
CA VAL A 447 -4.01 -2.23 -28.88
C VAL A 447 -2.83 -2.21 -27.93
N PHE A 448 -2.65 -1.11 -27.20
CA PHE A 448 -1.61 -1.04 -26.17
C PHE A 448 -1.93 -1.90 -24.95
N ASP A 449 -0.90 -2.32 -24.26
CA ASP A 449 -0.92 -2.71 -22.86
C ASP A 449 -1.54 -1.59 -22.01
N THR A 450 -2.41 -1.95 -21.08
CA THR A 450 -3.08 -0.96 -20.19
C THR A 450 -2.09 -0.11 -19.39
N TRP A 451 -0.89 -0.63 -19.12
CA TRP A 451 0.17 0.14 -18.45
C TRP A 451 0.73 1.28 -19.32
N MET A 452 0.51 1.26 -20.64
CA MET A 452 0.83 2.39 -21.53
C MET A 452 -0.05 3.60 -21.22
N ASP A 453 -1.30 3.39 -20.84
CA ASP A 453 -2.20 4.45 -20.40
C ASP A 453 -1.87 4.88 -18.96
N SER A 454 -1.83 3.95 -18.01
CA SER A 454 -1.61 4.27 -16.61
C SER A 454 -0.25 4.92 -16.33
N SER A 455 0.80 4.58 -17.08
CA SER A 455 2.17 5.08 -16.87
C SER A 455 2.38 6.54 -17.26
N ILE A 456 1.44 7.18 -17.96
CA ILE A 456 1.51 8.60 -18.30
C ILE A 456 0.72 9.49 -17.33
N SER A 457 0.11 8.92 -16.29
CA SER A 457 -0.74 9.69 -15.36
C SER A 457 -0.08 10.97 -14.82
N PRO A 458 1.19 11.02 -14.36
CA PRO A 458 1.77 12.26 -13.88
C PRO A 458 1.99 13.29 -15.00
N MET A 459 2.32 12.84 -16.22
CA MET A 459 2.45 13.73 -17.38
C MET A 459 1.08 14.26 -17.80
N PHE A 460 0.04 13.40 -17.83
CA PHE A 460 -1.31 13.81 -18.11
C PHE A 460 -1.82 14.84 -17.10
N LEU A 461 -1.65 14.58 -15.79
CA LEU A 461 -2.07 15.49 -14.73
C LEU A 461 -1.34 16.84 -14.78
N ALA A 462 -0.07 16.83 -15.18
CA ALA A 462 0.72 18.04 -15.40
C ALA A 462 0.48 18.73 -16.76
N PHE A 463 -0.53 18.32 -17.54
CA PHE A 463 -0.89 18.91 -18.82
C PHE A 463 0.14 18.72 -19.95
N TYR A 464 0.93 17.63 -19.94
CA TYR A 464 1.87 17.30 -21.01
C TYR A 464 1.19 17.33 -22.39
N ALA A 465 1.86 17.91 -23.37
CA ALA A 465 1.36 18.13 -24.74
C ALA A 465 0.04 18.93 -24.85
N ARG A 466 -0.44 19.54 -23.75
CA ARG A 466 -1.66 20.36 -23.72
C ARG A 466 -1.41 21.80 -23.31
N ASP A 467 -0.59 22.03 -22.28
CA ASP A 467 -0.22 23.37 -21.80
C ASP A 467 1.23 23.35 -21.25
N PRO A 468 2.21 23.88 -22.00
CA PRO A 468 3.60 23.90 -21.59
C PRO A 468 3.87 24.67 -20.29
N LYS A 469 3.10 25.73 -19.99
CA LYS A 469 3.27 26.53 -18.77
C LYS A 469 2.81 25.75 -17.53
N LEU A 470 1.65 25.08 -17.63
CA LEU A 470 1.17 24.23 -16.57
C LEU A 470 2.06 23.00 -16.40
N PHE A 471 2.58 22.45 -17.49
CA PHE A 471 3.54 21.34 -17.40
C PHE A 471 4.80 21.73 -16.64
N GLU A 472 5.41 22.86 -16.97
CA GLU A 472 6.59 23.35 -16.28
C GLU A 472 6.32 23.62 -14.77
N LYS A 473 5.14 24.15 -14.46
CA LYS A 473 4.72 24.44 -13.08
C LYS A 473 4.46 23.18 -12.24
N LEU A 474 3.86 22.13 -12.82
CA LEU A 474 3.33 20.99 -12.09
C LEU A 474 4.22 19.74 -12.15
N TYR A 475 5.10 19.63 -13.16
CA TYR A 475 5.91 18.43 -13.37
C TYR A 475 7.38 18.61 -12.96
N PRO A 476 7.98 17.70 -12.16
CA PRO A 476 7.42 16.49 -11.55
C PRO A 476 6.30 16.75 -10.54
N LEU A 477 5.36 15.78 -10.39
CA LEU A 477 4.32 15.89 -9.36
C LEU A 477 4.92 15.77 -7.96
N SER A 478 4.17 16.19 -6.94
CA SER A 478 4.67 16.17 -5.56
C SER A 478 4.74 14.76 -4.99
N PHE A 479 3.72 13.93 -5.23
CA PHE A 479 3.50 12.74 -4.42
C PHE A 479 2.80 11.62 -5.18
N ARG A 480 3.26 10.39 -4.97
CA ARG A 480 2.70 9.14 -5.48
C ARG A 480 2.38 8.18 -4.36
N PRO A 481 1.11 8.02 -3.94
CA PRO A 481 0.68 6.96 -3.04
C PRO A 481 0.35 5.69 -3.82
N GLN A 482 0.72 4.50 -3.31
CA GLN A 482 0.37 3.22 -3.93
C GLN A 482 0.54 2.02 -3.00
N GLY A 483 -0.04 0.87 -3.37
CA GLY A 483 0.23 -0.43 -2.75
C GLY A 483 1.57 -1.03 -3.20
N GLN A 484 2.12 -1.92 -2.39
CA GLN A 484 3.39 -2.60 -2.70
C GLN A 484 3.30 -3.55 -3.91
N ASP A 485 2.11 -4.02 -4.24
CA ASP A 485 1.82 -4.96 -5.34
C ASP A 485 2.03 -4.34 -6.73
N ILE A 486 1.97 -3.00 -6.84
CA ILE A 486 2.13 -2.27 -8.11
C ILE A 486 3.48 -1.54 -8.26
N ILE A 487 4.49 -1.87 -7.44
CA ILE A 487 5.85 -1.30 -7.58
C ILE A 487 6.48 -1.72 -8.91
N ARG A 488 6.43 -3.02 -9.25
CA ARG A 488 7.02 -3.57 -10.48
C ARG A 488 6.22 -3.29 -11.76
N THR A 489 5.02 -2.77 -11.62
CA THR A 489 4.13 -2.39 -12.73
C THR A 489 4.00 -0.88 -12.83
N TRP A 490 3.03 -0.28 -12.16
CA TRP A 490 2.72 1.13 -12.31
C TRP A 490 3.90 2.05 -11.97
N ALA A 491 4.55 1.88 -10.80
CA ALA A 491 5.69 2.74 -10.46
C ALA A 491 6.83 2.58 -11.46
N PHE A 492 7.19 1.34 -11.80
CA PHE A 492 8.25 1.04 -12.74
C PHE A 492 8.01 1.66 -14.13
N TYR A 493 6.85 1.36 -14.74
CA TYR A 493 6.54 1.87 -16.09
C TYR A 493 6.38 3.39 -16.12
N THR A 494 5.88 4.00 -15.04
CA THR A 494 5.78 5.47 -14.95
C THR A 494 7.17 6.10 -14.89
N ILE A 495 8.10 5.55 -14.10
CA ILE A 495 9.49 6.06 -14.03
C ILE A 495 10.18 5.88 -15.40
N LEU A 496 10.03 4.71 -16.05
CA LEU A 496 10.56 4.44 -17.37
C LEU A 496 10.07 5.47 -18.39
N ARG A 497 8.73 5.61 -18.54
CA ARG A 497 8.12 6.53 -19.51
C ARG A 497 8.53 7.97 -19.24
N SER A 498 8.52 8.39 -18.01
CA SER A 498 8.95 9.74 -17.60
C SER A 498 10.39 10.03 -17.97
N LYS A 499 11.29 9.10 -17.70
CA LYS A 499 12.71 9.26 -18.08
C LYS A 499 12.92 9.31 -19.58
N LEU A 500 12.29 8.41 -20.32
CA LEU A 500 12.43 8.35 -21.78
C LEU A 500 11.84 9.57 -22.49
N LEU A 501 10.74 10.14 -21.99
CA LEU A 501 10.05 11.25 -22.63
C LEU A 501 10.55 12.62 -22.19
N THR A 502 10.81 12.79 -20.88
CA THR A 502 11.10 14.10 -20.27
C THR A 502 12.51 14.23 -19.69
N GLY A 503 13.23 13.12 -19.49
CA GLY A 503 14.51 13.07 -18.79
C GLY A 503 14.41 13.27 -17.28
N LYS A 504 13.21 13.54 -16.72
CA LYS A 504 12.97 13.83 -15.31
C LYS A 504 12.37 12.63 -14.59
N ILE A 505 12.40 12.64 -13.25
CA ILE A 505 11.58 11.75 -12.40
C ILE A 505 10.12 12.19 -12.45
N PRO A 506 9.15 11.28 -12.26
CA PRO A 506 7.72 11.65 -12.32
C PRO A 506 7.19 12.34 -11.06
N TRP A 507 7.76 12.03 -9.88
CA TRP A 507 7.35 12.57 -8.56
C TRP A 507 8.55 12.75 -7.65
N TYR A 508 8.40 13.64 -6.67
CA TYR A 508 9.43 13.82 -5.65
C TYR A 508 9.34 12.78 -4.52
N GLU A 509 8.13 12.36 -4.17
CA GLU A 509 7.87 11.44 -3.07
C GLU A 509 6.97 10.27 -3.51
N ILE A 510 7.20 9.10 -2.94
CA ILE A 510 6.35 7.91 -3.10
C ILE A 510 6.04 7.31 -1.73
N MET A 511 4.77 7.07 -1.46
CA MET A 511 4.28 6.35 -0.27
C MET A 511 3.79 4.97 -0.67
N VAL A 512 4.27 3.94 0.04
CA VAL A 512 3.92 2.55 -0.26
C VAL A 512 3.27 1.91 0.94
N ASP A 513 2.04 1.48 0.75
CA ASP A 513 1.29 0.72 1.74
C ASP A 513 1.55 -0.79 1.65
N GLY A 514 1.46 -1.48 2.80
CA GLY A 514 1.32 -2.93 2.85
C GLY A 514 -0.10 -3.41 2.53
N ASN A 515 -0.37 -4.69 2.74
CA ASN A 515 -1.69 -5.29 2.51
C ASN A 515 -2.48 -5.41 3.83
N ILE A 516 -3.80 -5.30 3.73
CA ILE A 516 -4.68 -5.72 4.82
C ILE A 516 -4.95 -7.21 4.67
N MET A 517 -4.54 -7.97 5.68
CA MET A 517 -4.68 -9.42 5.76
C MET A 517 -5.99 -9.79 6.46
N ALA A 518 -6.46 -11.02 6.24
CA ALA A 518 -7.57 -11.57 7.01
C ALA A 518 -7.23 -11.63 8.52
N PRO A 519 -8.23 -11.75 9.42
CA PRO A 519 -7.99 -11.77 10.87
C PRO A 519 -7.04 -12.87 11.35
N ASP A 520 -6.88 -13.94 10.57
CA ASP A 520 -5.96 -15.06 10.82
C ASP A 520 -4.55 -14.84 10.26
N GLY A 521 -4.27 -13.66 9.68
CA GLY A 521 -2.99 -13.28 9.10
C GLY A 521 -2.74 -13.78 7.68
N ARG A 522 -3.67 -14.51 7.06
CA ARG A 522 -3.56 -14.94 5.66
C ARG A 522 -3.97 -13.84 4.68
N PRO A 523 -3.44 -13.83 3.45
CA PRO A 523 -3.95 -12.97 2.39
C PRO A 523 -5.46 -13.18 2.17
N MET A 524 -6.16 -12.11 1.80
CA MET A 524 -7.58 -12.21 1.45
C MET A 524 -7.73 -12.70 0.01
N HIS A 525 -8.51 -13.76 -0.18
CA HIS A 525 -8.79 -14.29 -1.50
C HIS A 525 -10.28 -14.67 -1.63
N ALA A 526 -10.91 -14.26 -2.72
CA ALA A 526 -12.36 -14.50 -2.92
C ALA A 526 -12.73 -15.99 -2.88
N SER A 527 -11.88 -16.88 -3.43
CA SER A 527 -12.10 -18.32 -3.41
C SER A 527 -11.98 -18.96 -2.03
N TRP A 528 -11.37 -18.27 -1.06
CA TRP A 528 -11.23 -18.73 0.33
C TRP A 528 -12.35 -18.23 1.23
N GLY A 529 -13.22 -17.32 0.73
CA GLY A 529 -14.33 -16.76 1.48
C GLY A 529 -13.91 -15.89 2.67
N ASN A 530 -12.66 -15.41 2.70
CA ASN A 530 -12.09 -14.61 3.78
C ASN A 530 -11.97 -13.11 3.47
N VAL A 531 -12.58 -12.67 2.36
CA VAL A 531 -12.60 -11.25 1.95
C VAL A 531 -13.57 -10.47 2.83
N ILE A 532 -13.12 -9.34 3.35
CA ILE A 532 -13.92 -8.42 4.16
C ILE A 532 -14.44 -7.29 3.28
N ASP A 533 -15.78 -7.11 3.30
CA ASP A 533 -16.43 -5.98 2.62
C ASP A 533 -16.36 -4.73 3.54
N PRO A 534 -15.68 -3.65 3.12
CA PRO A 534 -15.56 -2.43 3.91
C PRO A 534 -16.93 -1.75 4.15
N LEU A 535 -17.89 -1.87 3.23
CA LEU A 535 -19.21 -1.26 3.40
C LEU A 535 -20.00 -1.88 4.56
N VAL A 536 -19.87 -3.20 4.77
CA VAL A 536 -20.48 -3.88 5.92
C VAL A 536 -19.90 -3.36 7.23
N LEU A 537 -18.59 -3.12 7.28
CA LEU A 537 -17.94 -2.55 8.46
C LEU A 537 -18.36 -1.11 8.70
N ILE A 538 -18.38 -0.29 7.64
CA ILE A 538 -18.76 1.13 7.73
C ILE A 538 -20.25 1.25 8.09
N ASP A 539 -21.10 0.40 7.55
CA ASP A 539 -22.51 0.38 7.96
C ASP A 539 -22.68 0.00 9.44
N LYS A 540 -21.84 -0.88 9.97
CA LYS A 540 -21.90 -1.30 11.38
C LYS A 540 -21.31 -0.28 12.34
N TYR A 541 -20.17 0.34 12.01
CA TYR A 541 -19.36 1.14 12.93
C TYR A 541 -19.28 2.62 12.57
N GLY A 542 -19.44 2.98 11.28
CA GLY A 542 -19.18 4.30 10.72
C GLY A 542 -17.86 4.38 9.94
N ALA A 543 -17.70 5.45 9.15
CA ALA A 543 -16.48 5.70 8.37
C ALA A 543 -15.31 6.17 9.24
N ASP A 544 -15.52 7.10 10.19
CA ASP A 544 -14.45 7.53 11.10
C ASP A 544 -13.84 6.37 11.91
N PRO A 545 -14.58 5.37 12.46
CA PRO A 545 -13.98 4.18 13.05
C PRO A 545 -13.14 3.35 12.08
N PHE A 546 -13.53 3.25 10.79
CA PHE A 546 -12.70 2.61 9.77
C PHE A 546 -11.40 3.39 9.53
N ARG A 547 -11.49 4.71 9.43
CA ARG A 547 -10.35 5.61 9.29
C ARG A 547 -9.43 5.58 10.52
N TYR A 548 -10.00 5.42 11.72
CA TYR A 548 -9.23 5.18 12.94
C TYR A 548 -8.44 3.87 12.85
N PHE A 549 -9.07 2.75 12.44
CA PHE A 549 -8.36 1.49 12.18
C PHE A 549 -7.21 1.70 11.18
N THR A 550 -7.48 2.38 10.06
CA THR A 550 -6.48 2.69 9.04
C THR A 550 -5.30 3.47 9.62
N SER A 551 -5.56 4.44 10.49
CA SER A 551 -4.51 5.25 11.12
C SER A 551 -3.60 4.48 12.09
N GLN A 552 -3.97 3.26 12.50
CA GLN A 552 -3.13 2.40 13.35
C GLN A 552 -2.16 1.52 12.55
N CYS A 553 -2.24 1.55 11.21
CA CYS A 553 -1.44 0.72 10.34
C CYS A 553 -0.16 1.44 9.91
N SER A 554 0.99 0.73 9.99
CA SER A 554 2.29 1.26 9.53
C SER A 554 2.44 1.09 8.02
N LEU A 555 3.12 2.02 7.36
CA LEU A 555 3.43 1.92 5.93
C LEU A 555 4.35 0.73 5.62
N GLY A 556 4.11 0.08 4.49
CA GLY A 556 4.93 -1.01 3.99
C GLY A 556 4.81 -2.33 4.73
N GLU A 557 3.98 -2.41 5.76
CA GLU A 557 3.76 -3.60 6.57
C GLU A 557 2.38 -4.21 6.32
N ASP A 558 2.34 -5.54 6.16
CA ASP A 558 1.08 -6.26 6.04
C ASP A 558 0.40 -6.34 7.42
N THR A 559 -0.84 -5.87 7.51
CA THR A 559 -1.56 -5.74 8.79
C THR A 559 -2.79 -6.64 8.82
N PRO A 560 -2.90 -7.58 9.79
CA PRO A 560 -4.12 -8.35 10.02
C PRO A 560 -5.26 -7.45 10.49
N PHE A 561 -6.44 -7.57 9.85
CA PHE A 561 -7.63 -6.83 10.28
C PHE A 561 -8.09 -7.29 11.66
N LYS A 562 -8.38 -6.31 12.54
CA LYS A 562 -8.87 -6.56 13.91
C LYS A 562 -10.11 -5.71 14.17
N GLU A 563 -11.25 -6.33 14.27
CA GLU A 563 -12.53 -5.65 14.51
C GLU A 563 -12.55 -4.85 15.84
N ARG A 564 -11.77 -5.28 16.83
CA ARG A 564 -11.60 -4.55 18.10
C ARG A 564 -11.09 -3.12 17.94
N ASP A 565 -10.31 -2.86 16.86
CA ASP A 565 -9.76 -1.52 16.61
C ASP A 565 -10.86 -0.57 16.09
N MET A 566 -11.85 -1.11 15.36
CA MET A 566 -13.07 -0.37 15.00
C MET A 566 -13.87 0.04 16.25
N VAL A 567 -14.03 -0.89 17.20
CA VAL A 567 -14.73 -0.63 18.49
C VAL A 567 -14.00 0.42 19.32
N ARG A 568 -12.65 0.37 19.35
CA ARG A 568 -11.83 1.38 20.02
C ARG A 568 -12.02 2.77 19.37
N GLY A 569 -11.97 2.82 18.04
CA GLY A 569 -12.24 4.04 17.28
C GLY A 569 -13.61 4.65 17.62
N GLN A 570 -14.66 3.84 17.68
CA GLN A 570 -15.99 4.27 18.05
C GLN A 570 -16.05 4.88 19.48
N ARG A 571 -15.32 4.27 20.45
CA ARG A 571 -15.22 4.82 21.80
C ARG A 571 -14.48 6.14 21.82
N PHE A 572 -13.42 6.28 21.04
CA PHE A 572 -12.65 7.52 20.94
C PHE A 572 -13.50 8.66 20.33
N ILE A 573 -14.23 8.39 19.26
CA ILE A 573 -15.17 9.34 18.64
C ILE A 573 -16.22 9.81 19.64
N ASN A 574 -16.81 8.90 20.41
CA ASN A 574 -17.77 9.27 21.47
C ASN A 574 -17.11 10.13 22.59
N LYS A 575 -15.83 9.88 22.89
CA LYS A 575 -15.06 10.70 23.83
C LYS A 575 -14.91 12.13 23.31
N ILE A 576 -14.52 12.30 22.04
CA ILE A 576 -14.41 13.61 21.37
C ILE A 576 -15.77 14.33 21.39
N TYR A 577 -16.85 13.64 21.03
CA TYR A 577 -18.19 14.20 21.06
C TYR A 577 -18.58 14.73 22.43
N ASN A 578 -18.24 13.99 23.51
CA ASN A 578 -18.52 14.42 24.89
C ASN A 578 -17.67 15.62 25.31
N ILE A 579 -16.40 15.69 24.90
CA ILE A 579 -15.52 16.85 25.10
C ILE A 579 -16.14 18.10 24.48
N VAL A 580 -16.62 17.99 23.25
CA VAL A 580 -17.27 19.11 22.53
C VAL A 580 -18.59 19.50 23.17
N ASN A 581 -19.40 18.53 23.63
CA ASN A 581 -20.64 18.82 24.35
C ASN A 581 -20.37 19.55 25.68
N PHE A 582 -19.30 19.20 26.39
CA PHE A 582 -18.88 19.94 27.57
C PHE A 582 -18.50 21.39 27.23
N LEU A 583 -17.78 21.62 26.14
CA LEU A 583 -17.44 22.96 25.67
C LEU A 583 -18.70 23.78 25.29
N ILE A 584 -19.70 23.15 24.63
CA ILE A 584 -20.99 23.79 24.34
C ILE A 584 -21.68 24.23 25.65
N PHE A 585 -21.75 23.32 26.61
CA PHE A 585 -22.31 23.64 27.94
C PHE A 585 -21.54 24.79 28.59
N ALA A 586 -20.22 24.71 28.65
CA ALA A 586 -19.36 25.74 29.22
C ALA A 586 -19.53 27.09 28.51
N ASN A 587 -19.76 27.13 27.20
CA ASN A 587 -19.96 28.35 26.42
C ASN A 587 -21.23 29.15 26.87
N GLY A 588 -22.22 28.48 27.42
CA GLY A 588 -23.44 29.11 27.96
C GLY A 588 -23.30 29.70 29.36
N ILE A 589 -22.15 29.55 30.02
CA ILE A 589 -21.92 30.07 31.39
C ILE A 589 -21.44 31.55 31.33
N GLU A 590 -21.97 32.40 32.22
CA GLU A 590 -21.50 33.77 32.36
C GLU A 590 -20.03 33.81 32.80
N ARG A 591 -19.25 34.75 32.23
CA ARG A 591 -17.80 34.81 32.44
C ARG A 591 -17.44 35.70 33.64
N THR A 592 -16.47 35.21 34.43
CA THR A 592 -15.80 35.93 35.49
C THR A 592 -14.35 36.21 35.11
N GLU A 593 -13.77 37.29 35.60
CA GLU A 593 -12.34 37.55 35.36
C GLU A 593 -11.50 36.56 36.19
N ASP A 594 -10.51 35.98 35.54
CA ASP A 594 -9.55 35.07 36.17
C ASP A 594 -8.17 35.19 35.47
N LYS A 595 -7.22 34.37 35.90
CA LYS A 595 -5.88 34.22 35.30
C LYS A 595 -5.57 32.75 35.10
N LEU A 596 -4.67 32.47 34.15
CA LEU A 596 -4.15 31.12 33.96
C LEU A 596 -3.44 30.63 35.24
N ARG A 597 -3.69 29.37 35.60
CA ARG A 597 -3.12 28.69 36.76
C ARG A 597 -2.06 27.68 36.31
N PRO A 598 -1.26 27.12 37.21
CA PRO A 598 -0.23 26.14 36.87
C PRO A 598 -0.70 24.98 35.93
N VAL A 599 -1.91 24.48 36.16
CA VAL A 599 -2.50 23.40 35.35
C VAL A 599 -2.81 23.83 33.91
N ASP A 600 -3.11 25.13 33.70
CA ASP A 600 -3.31 25.67 32.36
C ASP A 600 -1.98 25.72 31.58
N HIS A 601 -0.87 26.03 32.24
CA HIS A 601 0.48 26.00 31.65
C HIS A 601 0.94 24.57 31.39
N TRP A 602 0.60 23.63 32.28
CA TRP A 602 0.89 22.21 32.07
C TRP A 602 0.19 21.64 30.80
N ILE A 603 -1.12 21.91 30.65
CA ILE A 603 -1.82 21.38 29.43
C ILE A 603 -1.29 22.04 28.16
N ASN A 604 -0.89 23.33 28.19
CA ASN A 604 -0.28 24.03 27.08
C ASN A 604 1.09 23.45 26.72
N GLN A 605 1.90 23.04 27.70
CA GLN A 605 3.16 22.33 27.49
C GLN A 605 2.90 20.96 26.80
N ARG A 606 1.96 20.17 27.36
CA ARG A 606 1.57 18.86 26.80
C ARG A 606 1.06 18.99 25.37
N LEU A 607 0.19 19.97 25.12
CA LEU A 607 -0.33 20.28 23.78
C LEU A 607 0.81 20.65 22.81
N SER A 608 1.72 21.52 23.26
CA SER A 608 2.86 21.95 22.44
C SER A 608 3.80 20.81 22.08
N GLN A 609 4.03 19.88 23.00
CA GLN A 609 4.78 18.66 22.73
C GLN A 609 4.04 17.79 21.72
N THR A 610 2.75 17.56 21.93
CA THR A 610 1.89 16.76 21.02
C THR A 610 1.87 17.34 19.61
N ILE A 611 1.76 18.67 19.47
CA ILE A 611 1.82 19.35 18.16
C ILE A 611 3.18 19.09 17.48
N ARG A 612 4.30 19.30 18.17
CA ARG A 612 5.64 19.08 17.59
C ARG A 612 5.85 17.64 17.13
N GLU A 613 5.53 16.67 17.98
CA GLU A 613 5.73 15.25 17.70
C GLU A 613 4.79 14.75 16.61
N SER A 614 3.50 15.12 16.67
CA SER A 614 2.54 14.73 15.62
C SER A 614 2.87 15.36 14.28
N THR A 615 3.39 16.60 14.25
CA THR A 615 3.87 17.25 13.01
C THR A 615 5.01 16.46 12.40
N LEU A 616 6.01 16.08 13.21
CA LEU A 616 7.15 15.27 12.76
C LEU A 616 6.68 13.95 12.15
N TYR A 617 5.76 13.24 12.80
CA TYR A 617 5.24 11.95 12.31
C TYR A 617 4.35 12.11 11.08
N MET A 618 3.52 13.15 11.01
CA MET A 618 2.71 13.44 9.82
C MET A 618 3.57 13.83 8.61
N ASP A 619 4.68 14.56 8.80
CA ASP A 619 5.63 14.89 7.73
C ASP A 619 6.40 13.65 7.23
N GLN A 620 6.47 12.58 8.02
CA GLN A 620 7.05 11.29 7.67
C GLN A 620 6.01 10.24 7.26
N TYR A 621 4.73 10.62 7.17
CA TYR A 621 3.61 9.73 6.91
C TYR A 621 3.50 8.54 7.89
N SER A 622 4.02 8.68 9.12
CA SER A 622 3.90 7.72 10.23
C SER A 622 2.60 7.95 10.98
N PHE A 623 1.47 7.61 10.35
CA PHE A 623 0.13 7.91 10.85
C PHE A 623 -0.17 7.20 12.18
N ASP A 624 0.32 5.99 12.36
CA ASP A 624 0.20 5.18 13.58
C ASP A 624 0.80 5.89 14.80
N LYS A 625 1.99 6.47 14.65
CA LYS A 625 2.65 7.22 15.71
C LYS A 625 1.96 8.57 15.96
N ALA A 626 1.58 9.27 14.89
CA ALA A 626 0.87 10.54 15.01
C ALA A 626 -0.47 10.36 15.74
N MET A 627 -1.28 9.38 15.31
CA MET A 627 -2.58 9.11 15.93
C MET A 627 -2.44 8.70 17.37
N LYS A 628 -1.48 7.85 17.71
CA LYS A 628 -1.23 7.41 19.09
C LYS A 628 -0.97 8.59 20.02
N ILE A 629 -0.08 9.51 19.64
CA ILE A 629 0.29 10.66 20.47
C ILE A 629 -0.91 11.60 20.63
N ILE A 630 -1.66 11.86 19.55
CA ILE A 630 -2.83 12.73 19.61
C ILE A 630 -3.94 12.08 20.46
N GLU A 631 -4.17 10.77 20.29
CA GLU A 631 -5.15 10.03 21.11
C GLU A 631 -4.79 10.05 22.57
N ASP A 632 -3.53 9.76 22.94
CA ASP A 632 -3.06 9.76 24.33
C ASP A 632 -3.25 11.13 24.97
N PHE A 633 -2.92 12.22 24.25
CA PHE A 633 -3.16 13.59 24.72
C PHE A 633 -4.66 13.88 24.92
N VAL A 634 -5.49 13.59 23.91
CA VAL A 634 -6.92 13.92 23.96
C VAL A 634 -7.64 13.09 25.01
N TRP A 635 -7.29 11.82 25.14
CA TRP A 635 -7.94 10.90 26.08
C TRP A 635 -7.50 11.17 27.52
N HIS A 636 -6.20 11.19 27.76
CA HIS A 636 -5.67 11.22 29.13
C HIS A 636 -5.39 12.64 29.61
N ASP A 637 -4.59 13.41 28.87
CA ASP A 637 -4.20 14.75 29.36
C ASP A 637 -5.39 15.71 29.33
N LEU A 638 -6.12 15.76 28.22
CA LEU A 638 -7.25 16.70 28.06
C LEU A 638 -8.50 16.20 28.78
N ALA A 639 -9.02 15.01 28.43
CA ALA A 639 -10.34 14.59 28.91
C ALA A 639 -10.34 14.05 30.35
N ASP A 640 -9.40 13.14 30.68
CA ASP A 640 -9.39 12.51 32.01
C ASP A 640 -8.80 13.42 33.11
N ASN A 641 -7.95 14.37 32.72
CA ASN A 641 -7.30 15.29 33.68
C ASN A 641 -7.77 16.73 33.50
N TYR A 642 -7.35 17.45 32.46
CA TYR A 642 -7.52 18.90 32.39
C TYR A 642 -8.99 19.36 32.49
N ILE A 643 -9.88 18.73 31.70
CA ILE A 643 -11.32 19.08 31.75
C ILE A 643 -11.89 18.85 33.15
N GLU A 644 -11.58 17.70 33.77
CA GLU A 644 -12.08 17.38 35.12
C GLU A 644 -11.59 18.38 36.17
N VAL A 645 -10.35 18.84 36.01
CA VAL A 645 -9.73 19.79 36.92
C VAL A 645 -10.36 21.17 36.81
N VAL A 646 -10.57 21.68 35.59
CA VAL A 646 -11.06 23.07 35.41
C VAL A 646 -12.56 23.24 35.58
N LYS A 647 -13.33 22.15 35.76
CA LYS A 647 -14.79 22.20 35.92
C LYS A 647 -15.27 23.18 37.03
N HIS A 648 -14.59 23.24 38.16
CA HIS A 648 -14.98 24.07 39.27
C HIS A 648 -14.79 25.56 39.02
N ARG A 649 -13.93 25.95 38.08
CA ARG A 649 -13.63 27.35 37.68
C ARG A 649 -13.90 27.65 36.21
N ILE A 650 -14.76 26.88 35.55
CA ILE A 650 -15.05 26.98 34.10
C ILE A 650 -15.73 28.31 33.71
N SER A 651 -16.26 29.08 34.70
CA SER A 651 -16.75 30.45 34.50
C SER A 651 -15.61 31.44 34.19
N GLY A 652 -14.36 31.12 34.54
CA GLY A 652 -13.21 32.01 34.30
C GLY A 652 -12.99 32.24 32.80
N LYS A 653 -12.75 33.50 32.44
CA LYS A 653 -12.59 33.95 31.07
C LYS A 653 -11.33 33.34 30.41
N GLU A 654 -10.17 33.44 31.09
CA GLU A 654 -8.91 32.91 30.59
C GLU A 654 -8.90 31.38 30.66
N THR A 655 -9.47 30.75 31.69
CA THR A 655 -9.69 29.31 31.79
C THR A 655 -10.49 28.79 30.60
N PHE A 656 -11.64 29.43 30.31
CA PHE A 656 -12.47 29.00 29.15
C PHE A 656 -11.76 29.20 27.82
N LYS A 657 -11.07 30.32 27.63
CA LYS A 657 -10.30 30.61 26.40
C LYS A 657 -9.21 29.56 26.17
N ASN A 658 -8.50 29.18 27.25
CA ASN A 658 -7.47 28.15 27.19
C ASN A 658 -8.07 26.78 26.82
N LEU A 659 -9.19 26.40 27.46
CA LEU A 659 -9.90 25.16 27.11
C LEU A 659 -10.40 25.16 25.67
N TYR A 660 -11.00 26.27 25.20
CA TYR A 660 -11.46 26.43 23.83
C TYR A 660 -10.32 26.21 22.83
N ASN A 661 -9.17 26.87 23.02
CA ASN A 661 -8.03 26.78 22.16
C ASN A 661 -7.42 25.37 22.16
N THR A 662 -7.35 24.72 23.31
CA THR A 662 -6.82 23.35 23.48
C THR A 662 -7.69 22.33 22.70
N ILE A 663 -9.03 22.45 22.83
CA ILE A 663 -9.95 21.56 22.10
C ILE A 663 -9.89 21.84 20.58
N LEU A 664 -9.88 23.11 20.16
CA LEU A 664 -9.78 23.48 18.75
C LEU A 664 -8.51 22.89 18.10
N LYS A 665 -7.35 23.11 18.71
CA LYS A 665 -6.08 22.57 18.21
C LYS A 665 -6.09 21.03 18.16
N SER A 666 -6.72 20.39 19.15
CA SER A 666 -6.86 18.92 19.17
C SER A 666 -7.70 18.39 18.02
N ILE A 667 -8.85 18.98 17.73
CA ILE A 667 -9.71 18.55 16.61
C ILE A 667 -9.08 18.86 15.24
N ILE A 668 -8.28 19.94 15.13
CA ILE A 668 -7.53 20.23 13.90
C ILE A 668 -6.50 19.11 13.65
N MET A 669 -5.72 18.70 14.68
CA MET A 669 -4.76 17.60 14.55
C MET A 669 -5.42 16.26 14.16
N LEU A 670 -6.63 16.00 14.65
CA LEU A 670 -7.40 14.79 14.34
C LEU A 670 -8.06 14.84 12.95
N SER A 671 -8.31 16.03 12.39
CA SER A 671 -9.15 16.19 11.21
C SER A 671 -8.65 15.53 9.93
N PRO A 672 -7.35 15.27 9.69
CA PRO A 672 -6.93 14.44 8.58
C PRO A 672 -7.41 13.00 8.71
N MET A 673 -7.40 12.44 9.91
CA MET A 673 -7.69 11.03 10.17
C MET A 673 -9.17 10.78 10.48
N LEU A 674 -9.82 11.67 11.23
CA LEU A 674 -11.23 11.57 11.67
C LEU A 674 -12.06 12.78 11.18
N PRO A 675 -12.26 12.92 9.86
CA PRO A 675 -12.81 14.14 9.29
C PRO A 675 -14.27 14.43 9.68
N PHE A 676 -15.07 13.39 9.89
CA PHE A 676 -16.51 13.58 10.14
C PHE A 676 -16.81 14.12 11.53
N ILE A 677 -16.26 13.50 12.57
CA ILE A 677 -16.47 13.98 13.96
C ILE A 677 -15.82 15.35 14.17
N THR A 678 -14.69 15.62 13.51
CA THR A 678 -14.00 16.91 13.63
C THR A 678 -14.70 18.02 12.87
N GLU A 679 -15.29 17.74 11.70
CA GLU A 679 -16.15 18.69 10.98
C GLU A 679 -17.41 18.98 11.80
N ASP A 680 -18.10 17.93 12.33
CA ASP A 680 -19.26 18.09 13.22
C ASP A 680 -18.94 18.99 14.41
N SER A 681 -17.83 18.72 15.07
CA SER A 681 -17.34 19.49 16.21
C SER A 681 -17.08 20.96 15.84
N TYR A 682 -16.40 21.18 14.71
CA TYR A 682 -16.09 22.50 14.20
C TYR A 682 -17.36 23.30 13.87
N GLN A 683 -18.27 22.74 13.12
CA GLN A 683 -19.51 23.41 12.69
C GLN A 683 -20.43 23.77 13.87
N ARG A 684 -20.43 22.95 14.94
CA ARG A 684 -21.29 23.17 16.12
C ARG A 684 -20.78 24.26 17.08
N VAL A 685 -19.46 24.47 17.15
CA VAL A 685 -18.88 25.30 18.23
C VAL A 685 -17.93 26.36 17.71
N PHE A 686 -17.15 26.11 16.70
CA PHE A 686 -15.99 26.90 16.33
C PHE A 686 -16.23 27.80 15.12
N ARG A 687 -17.08 27.38 14.18
CA ARG A 687 -17.27 28.01 12.88
C ARG A 687 -17.54 29.52 12.96
N ASP A 688 -18.45 29.92 13.82
CA ASP A 688 -18.87 31.33 13.93
C ASP A 688 -17.74 32.23 14.42
N LYS A 689 -16.85 31.72 15.29
CA LYS A 689 -15.73 32.44 15.84
C LYS A 689 -14.49 32.43 14.92
N GLU A 690 -14.20 31.26 14.30
CA GLU A 690 -13.03 31.07 13.41
C GLU A 690 -13.30 31.58 11.98
N GLY A 691 -14.57 31.74 11.58
CA GLY A 691 -14.98 32.37 10.32
C GLY A 691 -14.68 31.58 9.05
N LYS A 692 -14.22 30.32 9.14
CA LYS A 692 -13.95 29.48 7.97
C LYS A 692 -15.11 28.52 7.70
N LYS A 693 -15.35 28.19 6.42
CA LYS A 693 -16.46 27.32 6.02
C LYS A 693 -16.33 25.90 6.57
N SER A 694 -15.13 25.39 6.68
CA SER A 694 -14.81 24.01 7.12
C SER A 694 -13.54 24.03 7.95
N ILE A 695 -13.39 23.04 8.85
CA ILE A 695 -12.15 22.77 9.58
C ILE A 695 -10.96 22.57 8.65
N GLN A 696 -11.20 22.05 7.44
CA GLN A 696 -10.18 21.81 6.40
C GLN A 696 -9.58 23.11 5.82
N HIS A 697 -10.17 24.26 6.10
CA HIS A 697 -9.68 25.58 5.69
C HIS A 697 -8.92 26.31 6.81
N LEU A 698 -8.76 25.67 7.96
CA LEU A 698 -7.89 26.15 9.03
C LEU A 698 -6.42 25.82 8.74
N SER A 699 -5.53 26.31 9.58
CA SER A 699 -4.11 25.96 9.52
C SER A 699 -3.79 24.88 10.55
N TRP A 700 -2.80 24.03 10.24
CA TRP A 700 -2.22 23.12 11.22
C TRP A 700 -1.75 23.90 12.44
N PRO A 701 -2.02 23.42 13.67
CA PRO A 701 -1.79 24.23 14.85
C PRO A 701 -0.30 24.44 15.14
N GLU A 702 0.01 25.65 15.62
CA GLU A 702 1.31 25.97 16.17
C GLU A 702 1.33 25.70 17.69
N PRO A 703 2.53 25.38 18.25
CA PRO A 703 2.70 25.22 19.69
C PRO A 703 2.14 26.39 20.49
N SER A 704 1.58 26.10 21.65
CA SER A 704 1.06 27.10 22.57
C SER A 704 2.17 27.67 23.48
N GLU A 705 2.05 28.94 23.89
CA GLU A 705 2.92 29.51 24.90
C GLU A 705 2.59 28.97 26.29
N TYR A 706 3.60 28.79 27.13
CA TYR A 706 3.47 28.37 28.51
C TYR A 706 4.67 28.85 29.34
N ASP A 707 4.49 28.98 30.65
CA ASP A 707 5.56 29.22 31.62
C ASP A 707 6.09 27.85 32.11
N GLU A 708 7.40 27.61 31.97
CA GLU A 708 8.00 26.29 32.33
C GLU A 708 7.92 26.01 33.84
N ASN A 709 8.08 27.03 34.69
CA ASN A 709 7.98 26.82 36.15
C ASN A 709 6.56 26.55 36.57
N GLN A 710 5.60 27.33 36.05
CA GLN A 710 4.17 27.09 36.31
C GLN A 710 3.74 25.71 35.77
N SER A 711 4.27 25.29 34.62
CA SER A 711 3.97 23.96 34.07
C SER A 711 4.47 22.83 34.96
N LYS A 712 5.64 22.94 35.60
CA LYS A 712 6.15 21.97 36.57
C LYS A 712 5.24 21.87 37.79
N ILE A 713 4.80 23.02 38.34
CA ILE A 713 3.82 23.06 39.44
C ILE A 713 2.51 22.40 39.01
N GLY A 714 2.08 22.64 37.76
CA GLY A 714 0.92 21.99 37.16
C GLY A 714 1.06 20.48 37.06
N GLU A 715 2.22 19.96 36.67
CA GLU A 715 2.51 18.51 36.58
C GLU A 715 2.39 17.85 37.96
N SER A 716 3.03 18.44 38.99
CA SER A 716 2.93 17.95 40.37
C SER A 716 1.49 17.99 40.89
N THR A 717 0.74 19.07 40.56
CA THR A 717 -0.66 19.24 40.93
C THR A 717 -1.55 18.16 40.32
N ILE A 718 -1.42 17.91 39.04
CA ILE A 718 -2.17 16.84 38.30
C ILE A 718 -1.87 15.46 38.90
N GLU A 719 -0.60 15.17 39.22
CA GLU A 719 -0.24 13.92 39.88
C GLU A 719 -0.90 13.77 41.26
N ALA A 720 -0.84 14.79 42.09
CA ALA A 720 -1.50 14.80 43.40
C ALA A 720 -3.03 14.58 43.29
N ILE A 721 -3.68 15.25 42.33
CA ILE A 721 -5.12 15.05 42.03
C ILE A 721 -5.38 13.61 41.61
N SER A 722 -4.56 13.02 40.77
CA SER A 722 -4.72 11.64 40.30
C SER A 722 -4.61 10.62 41.43
N ILE A 723 -3.62 10.82 42.33
CA ILE A 723 -3.43 9.96 43.50
C ILE A 723 -4.64 10.03 44.41
N LEU A 724 -5.05 11.23 44.81
CA LEU A 724 -6.17 11.46 45.72
C LEU A 724 -7.51 10.99 45.12
N ARG A 725 -7.73 11.18 43.80
CA ARG A 725 -8.89 10.63 43.07
C ARG A 725 -8.94 9.12 43.14
N SER A 726 -7.80 8.47 42.92
CA SER A 726 -7.65 7.02 43.02
C SER A 726 -7.93 6.50 44.45
N GLU A 727 -7.59 7.29 45.47
CA GLU A 727 -7.87 6.97 46.86
C GLU A 727 -9.34 7.15 47.21
N LYS A 728 -9.99 8.25 46.79
CA LYS A 728 -11.45 8.39 46.89
C LYS A 728 -12.18 7.20 46.31
N ALA A 729 -11.77 6.74 45.14
CA ALA A 729 -12.35 5.56 44.48
C ALA A 729 -12.14 4.27 45.29
N ALA A 730 -10.94 4.07 45.87
CA ALA A 730 -10.63 2.92 46.72
C ALA A 730 -11.47 2.91 48.01
N LEU A 731 -11.72 4.09 48.58
CA LEU A 731 -12.55 4.32 49.75
C LEU A 731 -14.05 4.34 49.41
N LYS A 732 -14.44 4.21 48.15
CA LYS A 732 -15.82 4.34 47.65
C LYS A 732 -16.47 5.69 47.93
N ILE A 733 -15.67 6.75 47.98
CA ILE A 733 -16.14 8.14 48.17
C ILE A 733 -16.41 8.72 46.77
N PRO A 734 -17.63 9.21 46.49
CA PRO A 734 -17.94 9.93 45.26
C PRO A 734 -17.05 11.17 45.09
N LEU A 735 -16.68 11.51 43.84
CA LEU A 735 -15.78 12.63 43.57
C LEU A 735 -16.33 13.97 44.07
N ASN A 736 -17.64 14.16 43.99
CA ASN A 736 -18.35 15.36 44.47
C ASN A 736 -18.62 15.38 45.97
N GLN A 737 -18.37 14.29 46.69
CA GLN A 737 -18.50 14.26 48.15
C GLN A 737 -17.35 15.01 48.81
N GLU A 738 -17.69 15.88 49.78
CA GLU A 738 -16.73 16.64 50.53
C GLU A 738 -15.87 15.76 51.42
N VAL A 739 -14.57 16.08 51.50
CA VAL A 739 -13.58 15.45 52.40
C VAL A 739 -12.98 16.51 53.29
N GLU A 740 -12.88 16.26 54.57
CA GLU A 740 -12.37 17.23 55.53
C GLU A 740 -10.87 17.48 55.37
N ASN A 741 -10.06 16.42 55.28
CA ASN A 741 -8.61 16.55 55.33
C ASN A 741 -7.90 15.63 54.37
N ALA A 742 -6.85 16.12 53.70
CA ALA A 742 -5.89 15.32 52.95
C ALA A 742 -4.46 15.77 53.26
N ILE A 743 -3.50 14.88 53.02
CA ILE A 743 -2.08 15.20 53.14
C ILE A 743 -1.38 14.97 51.79
N ILE A 744 -0.38 15.80 51.54
CA ILE A 744 0.56 15.64 50.41
C ILE A 744 1.97 15.66 51.00
N VAL A 745 2.79 14.68 50.64
CA VAL A 745 4.19 14.60 51.00
C VAL A 745 5.02 14.73 49.73
N PRO A 746 5.66 15.87 49.46
CA PRO A 746 6.54 16.10 48.33
C PRO A 746 7.72 15.11 48.35
N LYS A 747 8.20 14.62 47.18
CA LYS A 747 9.39 13.82 47.10
C LYS A 747 10.70 14.65 47.02
N GLY A 748 10.61 15.94 46.85
CA GLY A 748 11.70 16.88 46.79
C GLY A 748 11.24 18.32 47.13
N SER A 749 11.58 19.23 46.23
CA SER A 749 11.19 20.66 46.31
C SER A 749 9.96 21.02 45.50
N GLU A 750 9.12 20.04 45.18
CA GLU A 750 7.93 20.24 44.36
C GLU A 750 6.92 21.15 45.03
N GLU A 751 6.37 22.05 44.24
CA GLU A 751 5.28 22.97 44.59
C GLU A 751 3.97 22.47 43.99
N PHE A 752 2.84 22.84 44.65
CA PHE A 752 1.48 22.41 44.29
C PHE A 752 0.52 23.56 44.29
N ASP A 753 -0.41 23.61 43.38
CA ASP A 753 -1.56 24.48 43.39
C ASP A 753 -2.67 23.87 44.29
N LEU A 754 -2.62 24.19 45.58
CA LEU A 754 -3.54 23.60 46.59
C LEU A 754 -5.00 23.99 46.33
N GLU A 755 -5.25 25.22 45.88
CA GLU A 755 -6.62 25.66 45.56
C GLU A 755 -7.20 24.82 44.40
N GLU A 756 -6.39 24.51 43.40
CA GLU A 756 -6.79 23.64 42.27
C GLU A 756 -7.13 22.23 42.77
N ILE A 757 -6.32 21.64 43.66
CA ILE A 757 -6.56 20.32 44.23
C ILE A 757 -7.84 20.31 45.07
N MET A 758 -7.99 21.32 45.96
CA MET A 758 -9.15 21.49 46.86
C MET A 758 -10.45 21.64 46.04
N GLY A 759 -10.45 22.51 45.06
CA GLY A 759 -11.60 22.77 44.19
C GLY A 759 -12.00 21.55 43.34
N THR A 760 -11.01 20.85 42.77
CA THR A 760 -11.24 19.67 41.94
C THR A 760 -11.83 18.47 42.69
N LEU A 761 -11.34 18.24 43.91
CA LEU A 761 -11.67 17.03 44.71
C LEU A 761 -12.66 17.27 45.82
N ASN A 762 -13.12 18.51 45.99
CA ASN A 762 -13.97 18.96 47.11
C ASN A 762 -13.35 18.58 48.48
N ILE A 763 -12.09 19.04 48.69
CA ILE A 763 -11.35 18.85 49.94
C ILE A 763 -11.27 20.17 50.67
N LYS A 764 -11.59 20.20 52.00
CA LYS A 764 -11.54 21.43 52.79
C LYS A 764 -10.13 21.86 53.17
N ASN A 765 -9.31 20.93 53.64
CA ASN A 765 -7.97 21.21 54.11
C ASN A 765 -6.95 20.27 53.52
N ILE A 766 -5.83 20.83 53.04
CA ILE A 766 -4.67 20.02 52.57
C ILE A 766 -3.45 20.45 53.37
N SER A 767 -2.79 19.50 54.01
CA SER A 767 -1.53 19.69 54.70
C SER A 767 -0.36 19.17 53.88
N ILE A 768 0.64 20.03 53.65
CA ILE A 768 1.92 19.59 53.05
C ILE A 768 2.84 19.19 54.20
N LEU A 769 3.27 17.94 54.21
CA LEU A 769 4.18 17.40 55.22
C LEU A 769 5.56 17.17 54.61
N LYS A 770 6.60 17.74 55.26
CA LYS A 770 8.00 17.56 54.84
C LYS A 770 8.70 16.40 55.57
N GLU A 771 7.96 15.42 56.01
CA GLU A 771 8.47 14.29 56.77
C GLU A 771 8.74 13.11 55.83
N ASN A 772 9.78 12.31 56.17
CA ASN A 772 10.10 11.13 55.38
C ASN A 772 9.02 10.03 55.58
N PHE A 773 8.47 9.52 54.48
CA PHE A 773 7.66 8.32 54.45
C PHE A 773 8.56 7.09 54.48
N LYS A 774 8.08 5.97 54.99
CA LYS A 774 8.76 4.70 55.00
C LYS A 774 8.42 3.93 53.74
N THR A 775 9.43 3.62 52.93
CA THR A 775 9.29 2.78 51.73
C THR A 775 9.77 1.40 52.01
N GLU A 776 8.94 0.40 51.79
CA GLU A 776 9.29 -1.02 51.93
C GLU A 776 9.03 -1.71 50.57
N ILE A 777 10.00 -2.49 50.08
CA ILE A 777 9.82 -3.32 48.90
C ILE A 777 8.98 -4.51 49.30
N VAL A 778 7.76 -4.64 48.78
CA VAL A 778 6.83 -5.72 49.08
C VAL A 778 6.80 -6.81 48.04
N ASP A 779 7.17 -6.54 46.83
CA ASP A 779 7.33 -7.52 45.75
C ASP A 779 8.31 -7.05 44.69
N ILE A 780 8.92 -7.98 43.97
CA ILE A 780 9.78 -7.73 42.83
C ILE A 780 9.33 -8.65 41.69
N LYS A 781 9.10 -8.11 40.54
CA LYS A 781 8.68 -8.84 39.32
C LYS A 781 9.71 -8.63 38.23
N LEU A 782 9.84 -9.58 37.30
CA LEU A 782 10.58 -9.37 36.08
C LEU A 782 9.74 -8.56 35.10
N SER A 783 10.35 -7.56 34.51
CA SER A 783 9.76 -6.84 33.37
C SER A 783 9.77 -7.71 32.10
N ALA A 784 9.08 -7.28 31.04
CA ALA A 784 9.15 -7.92 29.74
C ALA A 784 10.59 -7.98 29.18
N ASN A 785 11.41 -6.97 29.48
CA ASN A 785 12.82 -6.91 29.10
C ASN A 785 13.65 -7.92 29.90
N GLY A 786 13.43 -8.02 31.23
CA GLY A 786 14.08 -9.00 32.09
C GLY A 786 13.79 -10.43 31.64
N TYR A 787 12.55 -10.76 31.30
CA TYR A 787 12.22 -12.09 30.76
C TYR A 787 12.95 -12.42 29.45
N LYS A 788 13.05 -11.45 28.53
CA LYS A 788 13.80 -11.62 27.26
C LYS A 788 15.30 -11.78 27.48
N LYS A 789 15.87 -11.05 28.44
CA LYS A 789 17.29 -11.03 28.77
C LYS A 789 17.75 -12.30 29.47
N PHE A 790 17.04 -12.72 30.50
CA PHE A 790 17.43 -13.82 31.34
C PHE A 790 16.96 -15.21 30.88
N LYS A 791 16.01 -15.27 29.95
CA LYS A 791 15.53 -16.50 29.29
C LYS A 791 15.26 -17.65 30.27
N GLY A 792 16.03 -18.76 30.17
CA GLY A 792 15.91 -19.92 31.02
C GLY A 792 16.21 -19.70 32.50
N ASP A 793 17.00 -18.70 32.85
CA ASP A 793 17.39 -18.35 34.23
C ASP A 793 16.43 -17.35 34.90
N SER A 794 15.36 -16.89 34.17
CA SER A 794 14.44 -15.86 34.65
C SER A 794 13.85 -16.13 36.04
N ASN A 795 13.37 -17.34 36.29
CA ASN A 795 12.73 -17.69 37.55
C ASN A 795 13.72 -17.77 38.74
N GLU A 796 14.94 -18.22 38.47
CA GLU A 796 15.98 -18.36 39.48
C GLU A 796 16.56 -16.99 39.84
N ILE A 797 16.80 -16.12 38.85
CA ILE A 797 17.24 -14.73 39.05
C ILE A 797 16.19 -13.95 39.84
N LEU A 798 14.90 -14.07 39.45
CA LEU A 798 13.80 -13.44 40.18
C LEU A 798 13.73 -13.92 41.65
N LYS A 799 13.93 -15.21 41.90
CA LYS A 799 13.95 -15.77 43.26
C LYS A 799 15.10 -15.20 44.10
N LEU A 800 16.31 -15.18 43.55
CA LEU A 800 17.49 -14.61 44.21
C LEU A 800 17.30 -13.13 44.57
N VAL A 801 16.75 -12.35 43.65
CA VAL A 801 16.50 -10.91 43.87
C VAL A 801 15.40 -10.68 44.91
N ARG A 802 14.35 -11.52 44.92
CA ARG A 802 13.31 -11.45 45.98
C ARG A 802 13.83 -11.82 47.37
N GLU A 803 14.68 -12.83 47.45
CA GLU A 803 15.30 -13.25 48.75
C GLU A 803 16.32 -12.22 49.26
N ASN A 804 17.01 -11.53 48.35
CA ASN A 804 17.95 -10.45 48.69
C ASN A 804 17.82 -9.24 47.72
N PRO A 805 16.94 -8.27 47.99
CA PRO A 805 16.74 -7.10 47.17
C PRO A 805 17.98 -6.22 46.99
N SER A 806 18.99 -6.34 47.87
CA SER A 806 20.25 -5.57 47.74
C SER A 806 21.05 -5.96 46.49
N LEU A 807 20.80 -7.16 45.93
CA LEU A 807 21.41 -7.59 44.68
C LEU A 807 21.06 -6.70 43.46
N LEU A 808 19.96 -5.95 43.53
CA LEU A 808 19.60 -4.94 42.51
C LEU A 808 20.63 -3.82 42.42
N LYS A 809 21.41 -3.59 43.48
CA LYS A 809 22.52 -2.63 43.49
C LYS A 809 23.82 -3.22 42.97
N GLU A 810 23.93 -4.56 42.93
CA GLU A 810 25.05 -5.27 42.33
C GLU A 810 24.79 -5.39 40.83
N ARG A 811 25.70 -4.81 40.03
CA ARG A 811 25.51 -4.73 38.56
C ARG A 811 25.53 -6.08 37.84
N THR A 812 25.73 -7.24 38.55
CA THR A 812 25.87 -8.55 37.89
C THR A 812 25.34 -9.69 38.76
N ILE A 813 24.44 -10.50 38.20
CA ILE A 813 23.94 -11.75 38.79
C ILE A 813 24.10 -12.89 37.79
N LYS A 814 24.72 -13.99 38.16
CA LYS A 814 24.92 -15.17 37.29
C LYS A 814 25.49 -14.86 35.90
N GLY A 815 26.37 -13.86 35.79
CA GLY A 815 26.96 -13.45 34.50
C GLY A 815 26.09 -12.51 33.68
N TYR A 816 24.91 -12.14 34.12
CA TYR A 816 24.07 -11.13 33.50
C TYR A 816 24.31 -9.77 34.15
N THR A 817 24.54 -8.75 33.35
CA THR A 817 24.58 -7.37 33.80
C THR A 817 23.16 -6.88 34.03
N LEU A 818 22.84 -6.39 35.23
CA LEU A 818 21.52 -5.86 35.54
C LEU A 818 21.40 -4.41 35.07
N GLU A 819 20.26 -4.08 34.48
CA GLU A 819 19.93 -2.72 34.01
C GLU A 819 18.66 -2.23 34.68
N GLU A 820 18.57 -0.92 34.79
CA GLU A 820 17.33 -0.27 35.22
C GLU A 820 16.22 -0.61 34.22
N GLY A 821 15.14 -1.25 34.69
CA GLY A 821 14.08 -1.75 33.83
C GLY A 821 14.06 -3.26 33.58
N ASP A 822 15.03 -4.05 34.04
CA ASP A 822 14.96 -5.52 34.03
C ASP A 822 13.93 -6.06 35.04
N PHE A 823 13.67 -5.28 36.10
CA PHE A 823 12.73 -5.62 37.16
C PHE A 823 11.71 -4.53 37.38
N GLU A 824 10.50 -4.92 37.72
CA GLU A 824 9.44 -4.07 38.28
C GLU A 824 9.44 -4.25 39.80
N ILE A 825 9.85 -3.21 40.53
CA ILE A 825 9.89 -3.18 41.96
C ILE A 825 8.55 -2.66 42.47
N VAL A 826 7.84 -3.48 43.27
CA VAL A 826 6.60 -3.07 43.92
C VAL A 826 6.96 -2.54 45.29
N GLU A 827 6.95 -1.23 45.43
CA GLU A 827 7.20 -0.54 46.70
C GLU A 827 5.87 -0.23 47.39
N GLU A 828 5.81 -0.45 48.69
CA GLU A 828 4.72 -0.03 49.56
C GLU A 828 5.21 1.11 50.42
N ASN A 829 4.56 2.25 50.27
CA ASN A 829 4.88 3.46 51.07
C ASN A 829 3.90 3.56 52.24
N SER A 830 4.41 3.88 53.43
CA SER A 830 3.59 4.12 54.63
C SER A 830 3.98 5.44 55.33
N PHE A 831 2.97 6.10 55.84
CA PHE A 831 3.12 7.30 56.69
C PHE A 831 2.26 7.13 57.95
N ASN A 832 2.85 7.29 59.15
CA ASN A 832 2.19 7.08 60.41
C ASN A 832 1.44 5.74 60.50
N GLY A 833 2.02 4.65 59.96
CA GLY A 833 1.45 3.31 60.00
C GLY A 833 0.31 3.05 58.98
N LYS A 834 -0.07 4.04 58.15
CA LYS A 834 -1.05 3.87 57.08
C LYS A 834 -0.35 3.80 55.72
N LYS A 835 -0.82 2.93 54.85
CA LYS A 835 -0.36 2.86 53.46
C LYS A 835 -0.76 4.13 52.73
N ILE A 836 0.19 4.72 51.97
CA ILE A 836 -0.04 5.85 51.11
C ILE A 836 0.31 5.54 49.67
N LYS A 837 -0.39 6.16 48.72
CA LYS A 837 -0.06 6.07 47.32
C LYS A 837 0.97 7.13 46.96
N CYS A 838 1.97 6.72 46.13
CA CYS A 838 3.01 7.61 45.67
C CYS A 838 3.09 7.58 44.13
N GLY A 839 3.35 8.73 43.57
CA GLY A 839 3.74 8.95 42.18
C GLY A 839 5.20 9.39 42.03
N LYS A 840 5.53 10.05 40.94
CA LYS A 840 6.88 10.58 40.64
C LYS A 840 7.24 11.78 41.55
N HIS A 841 6.30 12.67 41.77
CA HIS A 841 6.50 13.98 42.47
C HIS A 841 6.03 13.97 43.90
N CYS A 842 5.06 13.18 44.31
CA CYS A 842 4.54 13.15 45.66
C CYS A 842 3.94 11.81 46.10
N CYS A 843 3.73 11.68 47.39
CA CYS A 843 2.79 10.73 47.99
C CYS A 843 1.59 11.52 48.55
N ALA A 844 0.39 10.92 48.51
CA ALA A 844 -0.80 11.59 49.06
C ALA A 844 -1.80 10.61 49.66
N SER A 845 -2.57 11.07 50.65
CA SER A 845 -3.60 10.28 51.32
C SER A 845 -4.74 11.17 51.84
N ILE A 846 -5.92 10.54 51.97
CA ILE A 846 -7.14 11.14 52.54
C ILE A 846 -7.32 10.65 53.96
N TYR A 847 -7.63 11.57 54.85
CA TYR A 847 -8.09 11.25 56.19
C TYR A 847 -9.62 11.43 56.25
N VAL A 848 -10.32 10.32 56.47
CA VAL A 848 -11.78 10.32 56.63
C VAL A 848 -12.10 10.44 58.11
#